data_c2cc6f3804275206930bcb516cbbea3c
#
_entry.id   c2cc6f3804275206930bcb516cbbea3c
#
_cell.length_a   1.000
_cell.length_b   1.000
_cell.length_c   1.000
_cell.angle_alpha   90.00
_cell.angle_beta   90.00
_cell.angle_gamma   90.00
#
_symmetry.space_group_name_H-M   'P 1'
#
loop_
_entity.id
_entity.type
_entity.pdbx_description
1 polymer ?
#
loop_
_entity_poly.entity_id
_entity_poly.type
_entity_poly.pdbx_seq_one_letter_code
_entity_poly.pdbx_strand_id
1 'polypeptide(L)'
;MKPSIEKLKKFFTLEANRGYDNKAVHGGLEAMLDTWEAEARQDELKEELIQAVRARLRDYGRLSPDSRRDALKGLWNRIRREVGKDITPEIEKKTSPEANQPQQPERASESPPSKEEPAAEAKGEAEPAQQAKPEEAASPLEPERPAPRPKPDGPPAALEATVTVLDGVGPKSAEKLTRLDIHTLGDMLYHFPRRYDDYTQLKTINRLEFGDELTILGTVQSTSVRKLHGGKRQLVEVIVSDGTGALRVTWFNQPWITKTLREGAQIVLAGKIEQYLGRFIMNNPEWELLDEQNLLTNRILPVYPLTAKISQRWLRTQMDKVVNYWALRVQDPLPDIIQEEADLLSLPDALLQVHFPDSYNSLKAAQHRLAFDEIFYLQLGVVQQKRQWADRTATPFQVDDGWKQAQYSRLPYTLTSAQQNALEDIYNDLASGRPMNRLIQGDVGSGKTVVAAFGIGAVLQAGAQAAVMAPTSILAEQHFSSFKEMLTGEGGLLTPDQIRLMIGATPNSEKEEIRSGLENGAIRLVIGTHALLEDPVKFQNLQAAVIDEQHRFGVKQRANLRAKGDNPHLLVMTATPIPRSLALTVYGDLDLTVIDEMPPGRQPVDTYVLFPRERERIYNLIRREVGEGRQAFIIYPLVEESDKLETKAAVEEHQRLENEVFRNLKVGLLHGRMKPDEKDSVMTQFRDKEFDILISTTVIEVGVDVPNANVMVIEGANRFGLAQLHQLRGRVGRGGGKSFCVLIPESEAGIENERLMVMTETTDGFILAEKDLEQRGPGQFLGSRQAGFSEMQMSSLSDVRLIEKARKHAQALLEADPDLQAPKNQLLAKTLSQRWSRGEGDIS
;
A
#
# COMPACT_ATOMS: atom_id res chain seq x y z
N MET A 1 -15.31 49.08 7.66
CA MET A 1 -15.20 47.60 7.75
C MET A 1 -15.74 47.22 9.12
N LYS A 2 -16.50 46.11 9.24
CA LYS A 2 -16.97 45.67 10.57
C LYS A 2 -15.78 45.28 11.42
N PRO A 3 -15.72 45.62 12.73
CA PRO A 3 -14.55 45.38 13.59
C PRO A 3 -14.07 43.92 13.61
N SER A 4 -14.98 42.93 13.62
CA SER A 4 -14.66 41.52 13.60
C SER A 4 -13.93 41.08 12.31
N ILE A 5 -14.28 41.66 11.17
CA ILE A 5 -13.61 41.39 9.89
C ILE A 5 -12.23 42.06 9.81
N GLU A 6 -12.10 43.28 10.39
CA GLU A 6 -10.80 43.95 10.49
C GLU A 6 -9.83 43.16 11.38
N LYS A 7 -10.34 42.57 12.43
CA LYS A 7 -9.57 41.71 13.32
C LYS A 7 -9.07 40.46 12.59
N LEU A 8 -9.91 39.77 11.81
CA LEU A 8 -9.49 38.66 10.93
C LEU A 8 -8.42 39.09 9.92
N LYS A 9 -8.61 40.24 9.28
CA LYS A 9 -7.62 40.79 8.34
C LYS A 9 -6.25 40.92 8.98
N LYS A 10 -6.18 41.50 10.17
CA LYS A 10 -4.93 41.67 10.91
C LYS A 10 -4.25 40.37 11.22
N PHE A 11 -5.01 39.37 11.70
CA PHE A 11 -4.46 38.06 12.02
C PHE A 11 -3.99 37.30 10.77
N PHE A 12 -4.75 37.36 9.68
CA PHE A 12 -4.36 36.69 8.42
C PHE A 12 -3.11 37.34 7.80
N THR A 13 -2.99 38.67 7.87
CA THR A 13 -1.79 39.38 7.41
C THR A 13 -0.58 39.02 8.29
N LEU A 14 -0.77 38.92 9.60
CA LEU A 14 0.31 38.57 10.53
C LEU A 14 0.77 37.13 10.28
N GLU A 15 -0.16 36.21 10.08
CA GLU A 15 0.12 34.80 9.80
C GLU A 15 0.86 34.63 8.46
N ALA A 16 0.46 35.39 7.43
CA ALA A 16 1.14 35.39 6.15
C ALA A 16 2.59 35.92 6.24
N ASN A 17 2.79 36.98 7.03
CA ASN A 17 4.14 37.57 7.26
C ASN A 17 5.07 36.62 8.04
N ARG A 18 4.53 35.70 8.81
CA ARG A 18 5.25 34.69 9.58
C ARG A 18 5.47 33.37 8.81
N GLY A 19 5.08 33.27 7.57
CA GLY A 19 5.21 32.06 6.77
C GLY A 19 4.22 30.95 7.14
N TYR A 20 3.05 31.31 7.69
CA TYR A 20 1.96 30.39 8.06
C TYR A 20 2.34 29.38 9.17
N ASP A 21 3.07 29.82 10.19
CA ASP A 21 3.56 29.00 11.31
C ASP A 21 2.51 28.74 12.41
N ASN A 22 1.29 29.27 12.26
CA ASN A 22 0.19 29.24 13.25
C ASN A 22 0.51 29.89 14.60
N LYS A 23 1.39 30.89 14.60
CA LYS A 23 1.82 31.64 15.80
C LYS A 23 1.45 33.12 15.75
N ALA A 24 0.59 33.53 14.81
CA ALA A 24 0.07 34.91 14.75
C ALA A 24 -0.78 35.27 15.97
N VAL A 25 -1.39 34.28 16.59
CA VAL A 25 -2.15 34.38 17.85
C VAL A 25 -1.56 33.40 18.84
N HIS A 26 -1.46 33.77 20.10
CA HIS A 26 -1.00 32.85 21.14
C HIS A 26 -2.00 31.70 21.30
N GLY A 27 -1.54 30.46 21.07
CA GLY A 27 -2.38 29.27 21.01
C GLY A 27 -2.96 28.94 19.63
N GLY A 28 -2.48 29.64 18.55
CA GLY A 28 -2.95 29.42 17.19
C GLY A 28 -4.22 30.22 16.81
N LEU A 29 -4.56 30.23 15.54
CA LEU A 29 -5.78 30.92 15.07
C LEU A 29 -7.06 30.27 15.61
N GLU A 30 -7.01 29.02 16.01
CA GLU A 30 -8.11 28.30 16.64
C GLU A 30 -8.51 28.90 17.98
N ALA A 31 -7.53 29.38 18.77
CA ALA A 31 -7.76 29.92 20.10
C ALA A 31 -8.60 31.21 20.11
N MET A 32 -8.65 31.95 18.99
CA MET A 32 -9.42 33.17 18.89
C MET A 32 -10.89 32.94 18.47
N LEU A 33 -11.26 31.75 18.03
CA LEU A 33 -12.54 31.49 17.35
C LEU A 33 -13.76 31.83 18.21
N ASP A 34 -13.80 31.37 19.46
CA ASP A 34 -14.97 31.57 20.34
C ASP A 34 -15.17 33.08 20.66
N THR A 35 -14.06 33.81 20.87
CA THR A 35 -14.10 35.26 21.09
C THR A 35 -14.53 36.02 19.84
N TRP A 36 -13.97 35.63 18.69
CA TRP A 36 -14.30 36.24 17.42
C TRP A 36 -15.74 35.98 16.99
N GLU A 37 -16.27 34.78 17.25
CA GLU A 37 -17.65 34.40 16.97
C GLU A 37 -18.66 35.27 17.73
N ALA A 38 -18.38 35.56 18.99
CA ALA A 38 -19.19 36.49 19.80
C ALA A 38 -19.17 37.92 19.21
N GLU A 39 -17.99 38.42 18.83
CA GLU A 39 -17.83 39.74 18.19
C GLU A 39 -18.49 39.79 16.81
N ALA A 40 -18.40 38.71 16.03
CA ALA A 40 -18.99 38.61 14.69
C ALA A 40 -20.54 38.65 14.73
N ARG A 41 -21.15 38.04 15.78
CA ARG A 41 -22.60 38.13 16.00
C ARG A 41 -23.02 39.54 16.46
N GLN A 42 -22.22 40.23 17.31
CA GLN A 42 -22.47 41.63 17.66
C GLN A 42 -22.36 42.56 16.46
N ASP A 43 -21.49 42.25 15.52
CA ASP A 43 -21.33 42.95 14.23
C ASP A 43 -22.41 42.57 13.22
N GLU A 44 -23.41 41.77 13.58
CA GLU A 44 -24.51 41.28 12.69
C GLU A 44 -23.97 40.67 11.38
N LEU A 45 -22.94 39.84 11.44
CA LEU A 45 -22.50 39.04 10.30
C LEU A 45 -23.47 37.88 10.06
N LYS A 46 -23.59 37.47 8.79
CA LYS A 46 -24.43 36.32 8.44
C LYS A 46 -23.91 35.06 9.14
N GLU A 47 -24.83 34.29 9.75
CA GLU A 47 -24.47 33.07 10.46
C GLU A 47 -23.72 32.08 9.55
N GLU A 48 -24.03 32.01 8.26
CA GLU A 48 -23.34 31.19 7.26
C GLU A 48 -21.85 31.57 7.11
N LEU A 49 -21.52 32.86 7.23
CA LEU A 49 -20.14 33.33 7.20
C LEU A 49 -19.40 32.99 8.49
N ILE A 50 -20.08 33.15 9.63
CA ILE A 50 -19.52 32.81 10.95
C ILE A 50 -19.17 31.32 10.99
N GLN A 51 -20.09 30.45 10.57
CA GLN A 51 -19.86 29.01 10.54
C GLN A 51 -18.76 28.62 9.54
N ALA A 52 -18.65 29.29 8.42
CA ALA A 52 -17.58 29.04 7.44
C ALA A 52 -16.19 29.40 7.98
N VAL A 53 -16.07 30.50 8.72
CA VAL A 53 -14.81 30.89 9.38
C VAL A 53 -14.45 29.87 10.46
N ARG A 54 -15.42 29.50 11.29
CA ARG A 54 -15.25 28.50 12.37
C ARG A 54 -14.82 27.15 11.80
N ALA A 55 -15.50 26.63 10.80
CA ALA A 55 -15.19 25.34 10.19
C ALA A 55 -13.77 25.32 9.58
N ARG A 56 -13.34 26.45 8.98
CA ARG A 56 -12.04 26.48 8.31
C ARG A 56 -10.85 26.70 9.25
N LEU A 57 -11.05 27.43 10.36
CA LEU A 57 -10.01 27.73 11.32
C LEU A 57 -9.94 26.75 12.50
N ARG A 58 -10.97 25.91 12.70
CA ARG A 58 -11.04 24.95 13.80
C ARG A 58 -9.86 23.95 13.83
N ASP A 59 -9.42 23.50 12.66
CA ASP A 59 -8.36 22.52 12.49
C ASP A 59 -7.12 23.14 11.80
N TYR A 60 -7.01 24.47 11.80
CA TYR A 60 -5.95 25.19 11.10
C TYR A 60 -4.54 24.80 11.56
N GLY A 61 -4.36 24.54 12.83
CA GLY A 61 -3.08 24.13 13.42
C GLY A 61 -2.57 22.78 12.93
N ARG A 62 -3.46 21.92 12.43
CA ARG A 62 -3.10 20.59 11.92
C ARG A 62 -2.66 20.61 10.45
N LEU A 63 -2.84 21.73 9.76
CA LEU A 63 -2.49 21.86 8.35
C LEU A 63 -0.99 22.15 8.17
N SER A 64 -0.44 21.74 7.02
CA SER A 64 0.91 22.15 6.60
C SER A 64 0.95 23.66 6.29
N PRO A 65 2.12 24.33 6.32
CA PRO A 65 2.22 25.75 6.01
C PRO A 65 1.60 26.15 4.66
N ASP A 66 1.75 25.33 3.62
CA ASP A 66 1.15 25.58 2.32
C ASP A 66 -0.38 25.44 2.36
N SER A 67 -0.89 24.38 2.99
CA SER A 67 -2.33 24.18 3.18
C SER A 67 -2.96 25.28 4.05
N ARG A 68 -2.23 25.81 5.05
CA ARG A 68 -2.64 26.97 5.86
C ARG A 68 -2.76 28.22 5.01
N ARG A 69 -1.79 28.47 4.13
CA ARG A 69 -1.83 29.58 3.17
C ARG A 69 -3.09 29.54 2.31
N ASP A 70 -3.37 28.38 1.73
CA ASP A 70 -4.50 28.19 0.83
C ASP A 70 -5.85 28.26 1.56
N ALA A 71 -5.91 27.76 2.80
CA ALA A 71 -7.06 27.88 3.67
C ALA A 71 -7.41 29.33 3.99
N LEU A 72 -6.43 30.18 4.37
CA LEU A 72 -6.65 31.59 4.63
C LEU A 72 -7.00 32.37 3.37
N LYS A 73 -6.37 32.07 2.23
CA LYS A 73 -6.67 32.68 0.94
C LYS A 73 -8.10 32.37 0.49
N GLY A 74 -8.51 31.11 0.60
CA GLY A 74 -9.88 30.70 0.28
C GLY A 74 -10.93 31.33 1.18
N LEU A 75 -10.67 31.41 2.49
CA LEU A 75 -11.55 32.02 3.46
C LEU A 75 -11.68 33.53 3.25
N TRP A 76 -10.56 34.21 2.97
CA TRP A 76 -10.55 35.63 2.67
C TRP A 76 -11.31 35.97 1.40
N ASN A 77 -11.19 35.16 0.35
CA ASN A 77 -11.97 35.33 -0.89
C ASN A 77 -13.47 35.16 -0.66
N ARG A 78 -13.89 34.31 0.27
CA ARG A 78 -15.29 34.16 0.66
C ARG A 78 -15.79 35.40 1.40
N ILE A 79 -15.03 35.88 2.40
CA ILE A 79 -15.34 37.09 3.14
C ILE A 79 -15.50 38.28 2.19
N ARG A 80 -14.59 38.43 1.21
CA ARG A 80 -14.63 39.52 0.19
C ARG A 80 -15.88 39.45 -0.68
N ARG A 81 -16.38 38.30 -1.05
CA ARG A 81 -17.60 38.13 -1.84
C ARG A 81 -18.86 38.54 -1.08
N GLU A 82 -18.88 38.30 0.23
CA GLU A 82 -20.06 38.52 1.06
C GLU A 82 -20.13 39.97 1.60
N VAL A 83 -18.99 40.64 1.78
CA VAL A 83 -18.89 41.98 2.44
C VAL A 83 -18.62 43.13 1.47
N GLY A 84 -18.25 42.84 0.17
CA GLY A 84 -18.02 43.86 -0.84
C GLY A 84 -16.55 44.08 -1.22
N LYS A 85 -16.31 44.72 -2.40
CA LYS A 85 -15.06 44.74 -3.17
C LYS A 85 -13.90 45.61 -2.64
N ASP A 86 -14.03 46.38 -1.60
CA ASP A 86 -13.03 47.40 -1.23
C ASP A 86 -11.90 46.96 -0.28
N ILE A 87 -11.55 45.69 -0.26
CA ILE A 87 -10.57 45.21 0.71
C ILE A 87 -9.55 44.27 0.04
N THR A 88 -8.42 44.84 -0.39
CA THR A 88 -7.26 44.04 -0.83
C THR A 88 -6.29 43.88 0.34
N PRO A 89 -6.07 42.68 0.88
CA PRO A 89 -5.01 42.47 1.87
C PRO A 89 -3.65 42.42 1.15
N GLU A 90 -2.60 42.85 1.84
CA GLU A 90 -1.21 42.75 1.37
C GLU A 90 -0.72 41.30 1.13
N ILE A 91 -1.57 40.31 1.41
CA ILE A 91 -1.36 38.89 1.13
C ILE A 91 -1.08 38.61 -0.36
N GLU A 92 -1.61 39.43 -1.28
CA GLU A 92 -1.44 39.23 -2.73
C GLU A 92 -0.14 39.86 -3.29
N LYS A 93 0.55 40.70 -2.53
CA LYS A 93 1.73 41.44 -3.04
C LYS A 93 3.07 40.69 -2.90
N LYS A 94 3.16 39.60 -2.17
CA LYS A 94 4.44 38.88 -1.93
C LYS A 94 4.55 37.49 -2.57
N THR A 95 3.60 37.06 -3.38
CA THR A 95 3.62 35.70 -3.97
C THR A 95 3.33 35.72 -5.48
N SER A 96 3.97 36.57 -6.25
CA SER A 96 4.16 36.36 -7.68
C SER A 96 5.66 36.17 -7.92
N PRO A 97 6.14 34.97 -8.23
CA PRO A 97 7.40 34.81 -8.90
C PRO A 97 7.21 35.36 -10.30
N GLU A 98 7.96 36.36 -10.68
CA GLU A 98 8.07 36.81 -12.07
C GLU A 98 8.43 35.62 -12.93
N ALA A 99 7.50 35.23 -13.77
CA ALA A 99 7.74 34.28 -14.84
C ALA A 99 8.69 34.96 -15.84
N ASN A 100 9.95 34.56 -15.78
CA ASN A 100 10.95 34.87 -16.82
C ASN A 100 10.54 34.06 -18.07
N GLN A 101 9.91 34.78 -19.02
CA GLN A 101 9.78 34.28 -20.40
C GLN A 101 11.16 34.41 -21.08
N PRO A 102 11.64 33.42 -21.83
CA PRO A 102 12.86 33.53 -22.60
C PRO A 102 12.60 34.35 -23.86
N GLN A 103 13.21 35.51 -23.93
CA GLN A 103 13.35 36.26 -25.20
C GLN A 103 14.47 35.64 -26.04
N GLN A 104 14.15 35.39 -27.30
CA GLN A 104 15.10 34.96 -28.34
C GLN A 104 16.11 36.05 -28.65
N PRO A 105 17.35 35.71 -29.07
CA PRO A 105 18.39 36.68 -29.32
C PRO A 105 18.32 37.29 -30.73
N GLU A 106 18.33 38.61 -30.82
CA GLU A 106 18.72 39.32 -32.04
C GLU A 106 20.25 39.57 -32.05
N ARG A 107 20.83 39.35 -33.23
CA ARG A 107 22.22 39.50 -33.61
C ARG A 107 22.65 40.93 -33.82
N ALA A 108 23.86 41.24 -33.52
CA ALA A 108 24.94 41.98 -34.21
C ALA A 108 25.69 42.86 -33.18
N SER A 109 26.91 42.95 -33.14
CA SER A 109 28.12 42.89 -33.91
C SER A 109 29.22 43.64 -33.13
N GLU A 110 30.44 43.06 -33.27
CA GLU A 110 31.72 43.74 -33.19
C GLU A 110 32.44 43.96 -31.85
N SER A 111 33.54 43.30 -31.82
CA SER A 111 34.71 43.32 -30.91
C SER A 111 35.64 44.48 -31.18
N PRO A 112 36.89 44.46 -30.68
CA PRO A 112 37.54 44.57 -29.40
C PRO A 112 38.53 45.80 -29.40
N PRO A 113 39.67 45.97 -28.73
CA PRO A 113 40.45 45.17 -27.85
C PRO A 113 41.23 45.84 -26.70
N SER A 114 41.94 45.01 -25.98
CA SER A 114 43.31 45.13 -25.49
C SER A 114 43.64 45.69 -24.10
N LYS A 115 44.33 44.87 -23.36
CA LYS A 115 45.66 44.98 -22.69
C LYS A 115 45.78 46.05 -21.58
N GLU A 116 46.34 45.75 -20.46
CA GLU A 116 47.70 45.28 -20.10
C GLU A 116 47.82 45.13 -18.56
N GLU A 117 48.49 44.10 -18.11
CA GLU A 117 49.24 44.02 -16.83
C GLU A 117 50.43 45.01 -16.90
N PRO A 118 51.23 45.27 -15.88
CA PRO A 118 51.69 44.42 -14.79
C PRO A 118 52.07 45.10 -13.44
N ALA A 119 52.22 44.23 -12.44
CA ALA A 119 53.31 44.06 -11.46
C ALA A 119 53.66 45.11 -10.38
N ALA A 120 53.84 44.57 -9.23
CA ALA A 120 54.96 44.53 -8.30
C ALA A 120 54.93 45.29 -6.97
N GLU A 121 55.10 44.49 -5.92
CA GLU A 121 55.96 44.63 -4.73
C GLU A 121 55.59 45.70 -3.65
N ALA A 122 55.36 45.32 -2.42
CA ALA A 122 56.29 45.00 -1.33
C ALA A 122 55.67 44.98 0.08
N LYS A 123 55.99 43.95 0.77
CA LYS A 123 56.32 43.79 2.23
C LYS A 123 55.67 44.64 3.31
N GLY A 124 55.08 43.92 4.29
CA GLY A 124 54.82 44.40 5.65
C GLY A 124 54.18 43.32 6.52
N GLU A 125 54.99 42.68 7.37
CA GLU A 125 54.58 41.69 8.39
C GLU A 125 53.68 42.32 9.47
N ALA A 126 52.56 41.66 9.77
CA ALA A 126 51.92 41.66 11.07
C ALA A 126 51.02 40.40 11.18
N GLU A 127 51.29 39.61 12.20
CA GLU A 127 50.50 38.42 12.57
C GLU A 127 49.04 38.76 12.80
N PRO A 128 48.11 37.93 12.30
CA PRO A 128 46.68 38.07 12.63
C PRO A 128 46.25 37.07 13.70
N ALA A 129 45.46 37.61 14.61
CA ALA A 129 44.66 36.89 15.56
C ALA A 129 43.81 35.78 14.89
N GLN A 130 43.75 34.62 15.51
CA GLN A 130 42.95 33.48 15.12
C GLN A 130 41.45 33.83 15.02
N GLN A 131 40.93 33.87 13.82
CA GLN A 131 39.49 33.77 13.56
C GLN A 131 39.10 32.31 13.61
N ALA A 132 38.12 32.02 14.46
CA ALA A 132 37.44 30.75 14.54
C ALA A 132 36.83 30.35 13.17
N LYS A 133 37.16 29.20 12.69
CA LYS A 133 36.51 28.56 11.52
C LYS A 133 35.01 28.36 11.84
N PRO A 134 34.10 28.52 10.84
CA PRO A 134 32.74 28.05 10.99
C PRO A 134 32.74 26.53 11.18
N GLU A 135 32.03 26.05 12.18
CA GLU A 135 31.72 24.63 12.37
C GLU A 135 31.14 24.06 11.05
N GLU A 136 31.84 23.14 10.47
CA GLU A 136 31.27 22.24 9.45
C GLU A 136 30.03 21.59 10.06
N ALA A 137 28.90 21.71 9.37
CA ALA A 137 27.67 21.02 9.71
C ALA A 137 28.00 19.51 9.85
N ALA A 138 27.83 19.01 11.06
CA ALA A 138 28.04 17.62 11.40
C ALA A 138 27.26 16.73 10.42
N SER A 139 27.97 15.88 9.71
CA SER A 139 27.39 14.76 8.98
C SER A 139 26.44 13.99 9.92
N PRO A 140 25.33 13.44 9.43
CA PRO A 140 24.45 12.63 10.27
C PRO A 140 25.30 11.51 10.90
N LEU A 141 25.36 11.51 12.23
CA LEU A 141 26.03 10.47 13.01
C LEU A 141 25.44 9.12 12.56
N GLU A 142 26.30 8.25 12.01
CA GLU A 142 25.96 6.84 11.81
C GLU A 142 25.42 6.27 13.14
N PRO A 143 24.36 5.46 13.12
CA PRO A 143 23.77 4.94 14.35
C PRO A 143 24.81 4.09 15.08
N GLU A 144 25.19 4.53 16.28
CA GLU A 144 26.06 3.74 17.17
C GLU A 144 25.41 2.38 17.40
N ARG A 145 26.09 1.32 16.99
CA ARG A 145 25.67 -0.05 17.27
C ARG A 145 25.76 -0.30 18.77
N PRO A 146 24.73 -0.90 19.39
CA PRO A 146 24.87 -1.40 20.75
C PRO A 146 25.99 -2.45 20.78
N ALA A 147 26.87 -2.35 21.78
CA ALA A 147 27.97 -3.30 21.97
C ALA A 147 27.40 -4.73 22.10
N PRO A 148 27.99 -5.74 21.43
CA PRO A 148 27.55 -7.13 21.55
C PRO A 148 27.55 -7.57 23.01
N ARG A 149 26.42 -8.06 23.49
CA ARG A 149 26.32 -8.59 24.86
C ARG A 149 26.95 -9.96 24.96
N PRO A 150 27.64 -10.29 26.06
CA PRO A 150 28.23 -11.61 26.23
C PRO A 150 27.13 -12.68 26.19
N LYS A 151 27.36 -13.76 25.44
CA LYS A 151 26.44 -14.90 25.37
C LYS A 151 26.41 -15.56 26.74
N PRO A 152 25.25 -15.74 27.37
CA PRO A 152 25.19 -16.42 28.67
C PRO A 152 25.51 -17.90 28.51
N ASP A 153 26.24 -18.48 29.48
CA ASP A 153 26.44 -19.92 29.58
C ASP A 153 25.10 -20.62 29.87
N GLY A 154 24.80 -21.67 29.12
CA GLY A 154 23.61 -22.47 29.30
C GLY A 154 23.06 -23.11 28.01
N PRO A 155 22.05 -23.96 28.13
CA PRO A 155 21.44 -24.59 26.93
C PRO A 155 20.76 -23.56 26.02
N PRO A 156 20.65 -23.86 24.71
CA PRO A 156 19.89 -23.04 23.77
C PRO A 156 18.44 -22.84 24.22
N ALA A 157 17.80 -21.76 23.78
CA ALA A 157 16.41 -21.47 24.11
C ALA A 157 15.47 -22.58 23.58
N ALA A 158 14.66 -23.13 24.49
CA ALA A 158 13.62 -24.11 24.16
C ALA A 158 12.37 -23.34 23.64
N LEU A 159 12.42 -22.84 22.42
CA LEU A 159 11.37 -21.97 21.84
C LEU A 159 10.01 -22.67 21.74
N GLU A 160 9.98 -23.98 21.61
CA GLU A 160 8.76 -24.81 21.54
C GLU A 160 8.12 -25.12 22.91
N ALA A 161 8.80 -24.75 24.03
CA ALA A 161 8.23 -24.93 25.35
C ALA A 161 6.97 -24.06 25.54
N THR A 162 5.95 -24.63 26.20
CA THR A 162 4.69 -23.91 26.44
C THR A 162 4.88 -22.74 27.39
N VAL A 163 4.10 -21.67 27.24
CA VAL A 163 4.17 -20.49 28.12
C VAL A 163 3.91 -20.76 29.58
N THR A 164 3.35 -21.94 29.91
CA THR A 164 3.09 -22.36 31.31
C THR A 164 4.35 -22.68 32.13
N VAL A 165 5.52 -22.77 31.50
CA VAL A 165 6.81 -22.89 32.19
C VAL A 165 7.26 -21.60 32.86
N LEU A 166 6.61 -20.49 32.55
CA LEU A 166 6.94 -19.17 33.08
C LEU A 166 6.31 -18.96 34.45
N ASP A 167 7.10 -18.43 35.39
CA ASP A 167 6.61 -18.01 36.70
C ASP A 167 5.59 -16.88 36.54
N GLY A 168 4.37 -17.08 37.05
CA GLY A 168 3.25 -16.16 36.93
C GLY A 168 2.33 -16.40 35.74
N VAL A 169 2.60 -17.43 34.92
CA VAL A 169 1.71 -17.86 33.84
C VAL A 169 1.06 -19.20 34.15
N GLY A 170 0.00 -19.19 34.94
CA GLY A 170 -0.80 -20.39 35.19
C GLY A 170 -1.75 -20.73 34.05
N PRO A 171 -2.47 -21.89 34.10
CA PRO A 171 -3.34 -22.37 33.01
C PRO A 171 -4.38 -21.34 32.53
N LYS A 172 -4.98 -20.56 33.47
CA LYS A 172 -5.95 -19.50 33.16
C LYS A 172 -5.33 -18.31 32.42
N SER A 173 -4.05 -18.03 32.65
CA SER A 173 -3.33 -16.97 31.94
C SER A 173 -2.88 -17.45 30.56
N ALA A 174 -2.45 -18.70 30.46
CA ALA A 174 -2.13 -19.34 29.19
C ALA A 174 -3.35 -19.38 28.24
N GLU A 175 -4.54 -19.75 28.74
CA GLU A 175 -5.79 -19.68 27.96
C GLU A 175 -6.10 -18.28 27.41
N LYS A 176 -5.72 -17.22 28.14
CA LYS A 176 -5.89 -15.86 27.63
C LYS A 176 -4.84 -15.50 26.56
N LEU A 177 -3.59 -15.96 26.73
CA LEU A 177 -2.52 -15.79 25.76
C LEU A 177 -2.83 -16.51 24.44
N THR A 178 -3.50 -17.67 24.46
CA THR A 178 -3.99 -18.38 23.27
C THR A 178 -4.89 -17.51 22.38
N ARG A 179 -5.59 -16.53 22.94
CA ARG A 179 -6.40 -15.58 22.14
C ARG A 179 -5.57 -14.55 21.38
N LEU A 180 -4.29 -14.47 21.66
CA LEU A 180 -3.27 -13.69 20.96
C LEU A 180 -2.35 -14.60 20.13
N ASP A 181 -2.77 -15.86 19.90
CA ASP A 181 -1.98 -16.91 19.24
C ASP A 181 -0.62 -17.18 19.90
N ILE A 182 -0.52 -16.91 21.20
CA ILE A 182 0.69 -17.16 22.01
C ILE A 182 0.53 -18.47 22.77
N HIS A 183 1.24 -19.51 22.33
CA HIS A 183 1.23 -20.87 22.93
C HIS A 183 2.57 -21.25 23.52
N THR A 184 3.68 -20.78 22.92
CA THR A 184 5.04 -21.15 23.23
C THR A 184 5.90 -19.96 23.65
N LEU A 185 7.11 -20.20 24.14
CA LEU A 185 8.11 -19.16 24.41
C LEU A 185 8.55 -18.47 23.11
N GLY A 186 8.62 -19.22 22.02
CA GLY A 186 8.87 -18.67 20.70
C GLY A 186 7.81 -17.65 20.29
N ASP A 187 6.53 -17.99 20.44
CA ASP A 187 5.44 -17.06 20.10
C ASP A 187 5.51 -15.79 20.95
N MET A 188 5.94 -15.87 22.22
CA MET A 188 6.17 -14.68 23.04
C MET A 188 7.31 -13.81 22.50
N LEU A 189 8.46 -14.39 22.13
CA LEU A 189 9.60 -13.67 21.61
C LEU A 189 9.32 -12.98 20.26
N TYR A 190 8.37 -13.53 19.48
CA TYR A 190 7.96 -12.96 18.21
C TYR A 190 6.62 -12.19 18.28
N HIS A 191 6.05 -12.01 19.49
CA HIS A 191 4.89 -11.13 19.70
C HIS A 191 5.35 -9.69 19.87
N PHE A 192 5.63 -9.00 18.78
CA PHE A 192 6.25 -7.68 18.79
C PHE A 192 5.32 -6.56 19.24
N PRO A 193 5.87 -5.47 19.84
CA PRO A 193 5.11 -4.27 20.16
C PRO A 193 4.56 -3.60 18.90
N ARG A 194 3.33 -3.11 18.98
CA ARG A 194 2.72 -2.33 17.87
C ARG A 194 3.17 -0.87 17.83
N ARG A 195 3.65 -0.33 18.96
CA ARG A 195 4.18 1.02 19.10
C ARG A 195 5.05 1.10 20.33
N TYR A 196 5.77 2.21 20.45
CA TYR A 196 6.63 2.51 21.59
C TYR A 196 6.28 3.87 22.14
N ASP A 197 6.20 3.97 23.47
CA ASP A 197 5.99 5.20 24.18
C ASP A 197 7.35 5.63 24.78
N ASP A 198 7.77 6.87 24.49
CA ASP A 198 9.08 7.38 24.90
C ASP A 198 8.97 8.11 26.24
N TYR A 199 9.52 7.51 27.28
CA TYR A 199 9.59 8.09 28.62
C TYR A 199 11.02 8.42 29.05
N THR A 200 11.94 8.60 28.11
CA THR A 200 13.32 8.98 28.39
C THR A 200 13.45 10.45 28.83
N GLN A 201 12.43 11.28 28.55
CA GLN A 201 12.44 12.68 28.88
C GLN A 201 11.88 12.93 30.29
N LEU A 202 12.76 13.11 31.28
CA LEU A 202 12.40 13.61 32.59
C LEU A 202 12.27 15.13 32.52
N LYS A 203 11.08 15.67 32.84
CA LYS A 203 10.84 17.10 33.00
C LYS A 203 10.32 17.39 34.39
N THR A 204 10.65 18.55 34.90
CA THR A 204 10.08 19.08 36.15
C THR A 204 8.70 19.69 35.86
N ILE A 205 7.80 19.67 36.84
CA ILE A 205 6.41 20.13 36.70
C ILE A 205 6.31 21.58 36.23
N ASN A 206 7.25 22.44 36.61
CA ASN A 206 7.27 23.84 36.19
C ASN A 206 7.69 24.08 34.73
N ARG A 207 8.20 23.04 34.04
CA ARG A 207 8.64 23.11 32.64
C ARG A 207 7.72 22.34 31.69
N LEU A 208 6.56 21.90 32.17
CA LEU A 208 5.60 21.14 31.35
C LEU A 208 4.97 22.03 30.28
N GLU A 209 4.78 21.45 29.08
CA GLU A 209 4.07 22.06 27.98
C GLU A 209 2.88 21.21 27.59
N PHE A 210 1.87 21.84 26.98
CA PHE A 210 0.71 21.11 26.48
C PHE A 210 1.10 20.14 25.36
N GLY A 211 0.73 18.89 25.52
CA GLY A 211 1.02 17.85 24.52
C GLY A 211 2.30 17.06 24.76
N ASP A 212 3.12 17.46 25.74
CA ASP A 212 4.31 16.70 26.15
C ASP A 212 3.97 15.25 26.52
N GLU A 213 4.70 14.31 25.98
CA GLU A 213 4.72 12.90 26.41
C GLU A 213 6.03 12.67 27.15
N LEU A 214 5.94 12.47 28.49
CA LEU A 214 7.12 12.48 29.34
C LEU A 214 6.92 11.74 30.66
N THR A 215 8.01 11.61 31.40
CA THR A 215 8.03 11.04 32.74
C THR A 215 8.23 12.15 33.81
N ILE A 216 7.45 12.08 34.88
CA ILE A 216 7.54 12.95 36.05
C ILE A 216 7.86 12.11 37.28
N LEU A 217 8.86 12.53 38.01
CA LEU A 217 9.13 12.02 39.35
C LEU A 217 8.54 12.98 40.39
N GLY A 218 7.71 12.48 41.29
CA GLY A 218 7.11 13.35 42.28
C GLY A 218 6.58 12.63 43.52
N THR A 219 6.20 13.42 44.53
CA THR A 219 5.60 12.92 45.79
C THR A 219 4.09 13.20 45.82
N VAL A 220 3.32 12.20 46.17
CA VAL A 220 1.85 12.33 46.34
C VAL A 220 1.55 13.28 47.49
N GLN A 221 0.87 14.39 47.22
CA GLN A 221 0.44 15.37 48.22
C GLN A 221 -0.97 15.08 48.76
N SER A 222 -1.88 14.62 47.89
CA SER A 222 -3.23 14.27 48.30
C SER A 222 -3.86 13.30 47.34
N THR A 223 -4.79 12.49 47.82
CA THR A 223 -5.56 11.51 47.01
C THR A 223 -7.05 11.64 47.36
N SER A 224 -7.89 11.76 46.34
CA SER A 224 -9.34 11.87 46.52
C SER A 224 -10.12 11.01 45.49
N VAL A 225 -11.31 10.58 45.86
CA VAL A 225 -12.22 9.81 44.98
C VAL A 225 -13.54 10.55 44.84
N ARG A 226 -13.91 10.86 43.57
CA ARG A 226 -15.22 11.50 43.28
C ARG A 226 -16.11 10.55 42.49
N LYS A 227 -17.38 10.48 42.83
CA LYS A 227 -18.39 9.75 42.08
C LYS A 227 -18.99 10.66 41.02
N LEU A 228 -18.99 10.21 39.77
CA LEU A 228 -19.55 10.91 38.62
C LEU A 228 -20.83 10.23 38.13
N HIS A 229 -21.73 11.00 37.52
CA HIS A 229 -22.98 10.52 36.88
C HIS A 229 -23.82 9.59 37.80
N GLY A 230 -24.23 10.08 38.97
CA GLY A 230 -25.07 9.31 39.87
C GLY A 230 -24.43 8.04 40.44
N GLY A 231 -23.10 7.98 40.51
CA GLY A 231 -22.39 6.86 41.13
C GLY A 231 -21.95 5.74 40.17
N LYS A 232 -22.30 5.84 38.88
CA LYS A 232 -21.92 4.82 37.87
C LYS A 232 -20.44 4.84 37.44
N ARG A 233 -19.76 5.97 37.65
CA ARG A 233 -18.32 6.12 37.34
C ARG A 233 -17.59 6.75 38.54
N GLN A 234 -16.39 6.33 38.78
CA GLN A 234 -15.53 6.87 39.84
C GLN A 234 -14.31 7.53 39.20
N LEU A 235 -13.94 8.72 39.67
CA LEU A 235 -12.74 9.45 39.30
C LEU A 235 -11.82 9.48 40.51
N VAL A 236 -10.64 8.91 40.39
CA VAL A 236 -9.55 9.07 41.35
C VAL A 236 -8.74 10.27 40.92
N GLU A 237 -8.54 11.22 41.81
CA GLU A 237 -7.73 12.41 41.59
C GLU A 237 -6.59 12.42 42.61
N VAL A 238 -5.37 12.54 42.12
CA VAL A 238 -4.13 12.60 42.91
C VAL A 238 -3.40 13.87 42.56
N ILE A 239 -2.92 14.60 43.57
CA ILE A 239 -2.04 15.75 43.38
C ILE A 239 -0.62 15.26 43.66
N VAL A 240 0.27 15.45 42.67
CA VAL A 240 1.68 15.08 42.76
C VAL A 240 2.53 16.33 42.63
N SER A 241 3.58 16.45 43.47
CA SER A 241 4.53 17.55 43.42
C SER A 241 5.96 17.04 43.38
N ASP A 242 6.79 17.72 42.60
CA ASP A 242 8.24 17.50 42.52
C ASP A 242 9.05 18.59 43.24
N GLY A 243 8.38 19.45 44.01
CA GLY A 243 8.98 20.61 44.61
C GLY A 243 9.07 21.86 43.72
N THR A 244 8.93 21.73 42.41
CA THR A 244 8.91 22.87 41.47
C THR A 244 7.48 23.30 41.10
N GLY A 245 6.52 22.40 41.27
CA GLY A 245 5.12 22.60 40.94
C GLY A 245 4.23 21.46 41.47
N ALA A 246 2.93 21.58 41.21
CA ALA A 246 1.95 20.51 41.48
C ALA A 246 1.15 20.18 40.25
N LEU A 247 1.05 18.88 39.95
CA LEU A 247 0.29 18.34 38.81
C LEU A 247 -0.91 17.53 39.30
N ARG A 248 -2.07 17.77 38.68
CA ARG A 248 -3.25 16.97 38.91
C ARG A 248 -3.23 15.75 37.97
N VAL A 249 -3.36 14.58 38.58
CA VAL A 249 -3.37 13.28 37.89
C VAL A 249 -4.70 12.59 38.15
N THR A 250 -5.31 12.01 37.10
CA THR A 250 -6.64 11.42 37.23
C THR A 250 -6.70 10.00 36.65
N TRP A 251 -7.45 9.11 37.32
CA TRP A 251 -7.75 7.77 36.81
C TRP A 251 -9.26 7.50 36.88
N PHE A 252 -9.81 6.95 35.80
CA PHE A 252 -11.22 6.60 35.71
C PHE A 252 -11.44 5.14 36.12
N ASN A 253 -12.44 4.90 36.98
CA ASN A 253 -12.87 3.59 37.45
C ASN A 253 -11.79 2.71 38.08
N GLN A 254 -10.80 3.32 38.74
CA GLN A 254 -9.69 2.64 39.40
C GLN A 254 -9.53 3.01 40.88
N PRO A 255 -10.57 2.83 41.74
CA PRO A 255 -10.50 3.28 43.15
C PRO A 255 -9.47 2.54 43.98
N TRP A 256 -8.98 1.38 43.50
CA TRP A 256 -7.92 0.63 44.18
C TRP A 256 -6.58 1.38 44.23
N ILE A 257 -6.33 2.33 43.32
CA ILE A 257 -5.13 3.17 43.29
C ILE A 257 -4.93 3.91 44.62
N THR A 258 -5.99 4.38 45.25
CA THR A 258 -5.90 5.13 46.51
C THR A 258 -5.32 4.30 47.68
N LYS A 259 -5.43 2.99 47.61
CA LYS A 259 -4.82 2.12 48.63
C LYS A 259 -3.30 2.05 48.51
N THR A 260 -2.78 2.27 47.30
CA THR A 260 -1.35 2.21 47.00
C THR A 260 -0.70 3.59 47.02
N LEU A 261 -1.33 4.58 46.38
CA LEU A 261 -0.85 5.97 46.36
C LEU A 261 -1.33 6.73 47.59
N ARG A 262 -0.59 6.63 48.70
CA ARG A 262 -0.83 7.37 49.94
C ARG A 262 -0.06 8.66 49.93
N GLU A 263 -0.47 9.65 50.73
CA GLU A 263 0.29 10.87 50.94
C GLU A 263 1.72 10.56 51.39
N GLY A 264 2.69 11.25 50.78
CA GLY A 264 4.11 11.01 50.99
C GLY A 264 4.72 9.93 50.13
N ALA A 265 3.93 9.12 49.38
CA ALA A 265 4.50 8.13 48.47
C ALA A 265 5.25 8.82 47.31
N GLN A 266 6.49 8.38 47.06
CA GLN A 266 7.23 8.79 45.87
C GLN A 266 6.81 7.93 44.67
N ILE A 267 6.45 8.60 43.58
CA ILE A 267 5.93 7.92 42.36
C ILE A 267 6.59 8.47 41.12
N VAL A 268 6.66 7.58 40.16
CA VAL A 268 6.97 7.90 38.77
C VAL A 268 5.67 7.87 37.99
N LEU A 269 5.41 8.92 37.24
CA LEU A 269 4.26 9.08 36.36
C LEU A 269 4.72 9.21 34.94
N ALA A 270 4.19 8.41 34.05
CA ALA A 270 4.50 8.44 32.65
C ALA A 270 3.23 8.62 31.83
N GLY A 271 3.17 9.66 30.98
CA GLY A 271 1.98 9.95 30.19
C GLY A 271 2.02 11.28 29.48
N LYS A 272 0.87 11.62 28.88
CA LYS A 272 0.70 12.85 28.10
C LYS A 272 0.14 13.97 28.95
N ILE A 273 0.70 15.16 28.79
CA ILE A 273 0.20 16.38 29.43
C ILE A 273 -0.97 16.95 28.65
N GLU A 274 -2.11 17.04 29.30
CA GLU A 274 -3.32 17.65 28.78
C GLU A 274 -3.64 18.94 29.52
N GLN A 275 -4.57 19.74 28.99
CA GLN A 275 -5.03 20.96 29.65
C GLN A 275 -6.53 20.91 29.95
N TYR A 276 -6.89 21.16 31.19
CA TYR A 276 -8.30 21.27 31.63
C TYR A 276 -8.51 22.51 32.47
N LEU A 277 -9.44 23.37 32.07
CA LEU A 277 -9.73 24.66 32.73
C LEU A 277 -8.47 25.51 32.97
N GLY A 278 -7.57 25.56 32.00
CA GLY A 278 -6.33 26.36 32.06
C GLY A 278 -5.21 25.77 32.94
N ARG A 279 -5.39 24.53 33.45
CA ARG A 279 -4.38 23.85 34.28
C ARG A 279 -3.90 22.58 33.56
N PHE A 280 -2.63 22.26 33.70
CA PHE A 280 -2.09 21.01 33.22
C PHE A 280 -2.58 19.84 34.05
N ILE A 281 -2.96 18.78 33.39
CA ILE A 281 -3.42 17.52 33.99
C ILE A 281 -2.78 16.35 33.25
N MET A 282 -2.73 15.21 33.90
CA MET A 282 -2.34 13.95 33.27
C MET A 282 -3.47 12.92 33.50
N ASN A 283 -4.06 12.44 32.38
CA ASN A 283 -5.20 11.53 32.45
C ASN A 283 -4.75 10.08 32.22
N ASN A 284 -5.13 9.18 33.14
CA ASN A 284 -4.79 7.76 33.13
C ASN A 284 -3.30 7.47 32.83
N PRO A 285 -2.32 8.20 33.47
CA PRO A 285 -0.93 7.88 33.25
C PRO A 285 -0.60 6.47 33.73
N GLU A 286 0.48 5.93 33.18
CA GLU A 286 1.16 4.81 33.82
C GLU A 286 1.88 5.32 35.07
N TRP A 287 1.94 4.49 36.11
CA TRP A 287 2.57 4.90 37.36
C TRP A 287 3.21 3.74 38.09
N GLU A 288 4.30 4.00 38.76
CA GLU A 288 5.00 3.07 39.68
C GLU A 288 5.43 3.81 40.94
N LEU A 289 5.52 3.04 42.04
CA LEU A 289 6.22 3.53 43.23
C LEU A 289 7.73 3.56 42.97
N LEU A 290 8.43 4.53 43.51
CA LEU A 290 9.88 4.65 43.39
C LEU A 290 10.55 3.58 44.26
N ASP A 291 10.67 2.36 43.78
CA ASP A 291 11.40 1.24 44.36
C ASP A 291 12.65 0.91 43.52
N GLU A 292 13.59 0.13 44.08
CA GLU A 292 14.89 -0.18 43.47
C GLU A 292 14.86 -0.90 42.10
N GLN A 293 13.67 -1.35 41.62
CA GLN A 293 13.48 -2.04 40.33
C GLN A 293 12.42 -1.32 39.46
N ASN A 294 12.72 -0.10 39.03
CA ASN A 294 11.77 0.64 38.19
C ASN A 294 11.87 0.28 36.71
N LEU A 295 10.84 -0.42 36.20
CA LEU A 295 10.69 -0.74 34.75
C LEU A 295 10.27 0.49 33.90
N LEU A 296 9.75 1.56 34.53
CA LEU A 296 9.17 2.70 33.83
C LEU A 296 10.08 3.92 33.69
N THR A 297 11.17 4.00 34.46
CA THR A 297 12.02 5.17 34.46
C THR A 297 13.03 5.18 33.31
N ASN A 298 13.04 6.28 32.57
CA ASN A 298 14.05 6.61 31.56
C ASN A 298 14.22 5.56 30.45
N ARG A 299 13.10 5.00 29.95
CA ARG A 299 13.11 3.95 28.92
C ARG A 299 12.06 4.21 27.84
N ILE A 300 12.33 3.67 26.66
CA ILE A 300 11.34 3.52 25.61
C ILE A 300 10.54 2.26 25.93
N LEU A 301 9.23 2.40 26.16
CA LEU A 301 8.38 1.32 26.63
C LEU A 301 7.56 0.70 25.49
N PRO A 302 7.58 -0.62 25.34
CA PRO A 302 6.78 -1.33 24.35
C PRO A 302 5.30 -1.32 24.70
N VAL A 303 4.44 -1.13 23.69
CA VAL A 303 2.99 -1.27 23.78
C VAL A 303 2.56 -2.46 22.93
N TYR A 304 2.19 -3.57 23.59
CA TYR A 304 1.81 -4.80 22.93
C TYR A 304 0.32 -4.80 22.50
N PRO A 305 -0.05 -5.56 21.47
CA PRO A 305 -1.43 -5.93 21.22
C PRO A 305 -2.01 -6.67 22.43
N LEU A 306 -3.26 -6.37 22.79
CA LEU A 306 -3.93 -6.95 23.96
C LEU A 306 -5.22 -7.65 23.59
N THR A 307 -5.62 -8.59 24.44
CA THR A 307 -6.95 -9.21 24.44
C THR A 307 -7.69 -8.92 25.75
N ALA A 308 -8.99 -9.23 25.79
CA ALA A 308 -9.80 -9.03 26.98
C ALA A 308 -9.21 -9.73 28.21
N LYS A 309 -9.15 -9.02 29.34
CA LYS A 309 -8.64 -9.49 30.65
C LYS A 309 -7.12 -9.69 30.75
N ILE A 310 -6.34 -9.18 29.81
CA ILE A 310 -4.88 -9.01 29.93
C ILE A 310 -4.60 -7.51 30.02
N SER A 311 -3.79 -7.07 31.01
CA SER A 311 -3.33 -5.70 31.12
C SER A 311 -1.96 -5.53 30.49
N GLN A 312 -1.68 -4.32 29.96
CA GLN A 312 -0.39 -3.97 29.38
C GLN A 312 0.75 -4.21 30.38
N ARG A 313 0.58 -3.77 31.62
CA ARG A 313 1.58 -3.94 32.68
C ARG A 313 1.93 -5.42 32.91
N TRP A 314 0.91 -6.30 33.03
CA TRP A 314 1.13 -7.72 33.25
C TRP A 314 1.88 -8.36 32.08
N LEU A 315 1.44 -8.07 30.84
CA LEU A 315 2.09 -8.63 29.64
C LEU A 315 3.54 -8.13 29.52
N ARG A 316 3.77 -6.82 29.72
CA ARG A 316 5.12 -6.23 29.70
C ARG A 316 6.05 -6.89 30.75
N THR A 317 5.57 -7.14 31.96
CA THR A 317 6.35 -7.81 33.01
C THR A 317 6.67 -9.27 32.63
N GLN A 318 5.77 -10.01 31.98
CA GLN A 318 6.08 -11.35 31.50
C GLN A 318 7.06 -11.30 30.32
N MET A 319 6.88 -10.38 29.39
CA MET A 319 7.80 -10.18 28.26
C MET A 319 9.21 -9.79 28.72
N ASP A 320 9.35 -8.93 29.72
CA ASP A 320 10.66 -8.55 30.29
C ASP A 320 11.41 -9.80 30.80
N LYS A 321 10.74 -10.68 31.56
CA LYS A 321 11.32 -11.95 32.02
C LYS A 321 11.73 -12.87 30.88
N VAL A 322 10.86 -13.01 29.88
CA VAL A 322 11.10 -13.91 28.73
C VAL A 322 12.24 -13.38 27.88
N VAL A 323 12.20 -12.10 27.52
CA VAL A 323 13.17 -11.51 26.60
C VAL A 323 14.57 -11.46 27.24
N ASN A 324 14.70 -10.97 28.48
CA ASN A 324 16.01 -10.88 29.15
C ASN A 324 16.66 -12.24 29.40
N TYR A 325 15.86 -13.28 29.58
CA TYR A 325 16.41 -14.61 29.82
C TYR A 325 16.60 -15.43 28.55
N TRP A 326 15.59 -15.47 27.66
CA TRP A 326 15.57 -16.39 26.52
C TRP A 326 16.12 -15.78 25.24
N ALA A 327 15.94 -14.46 24.98
CA ALA A 327 16.39 -13.86 23.72
C ALA A 327 17.90 -14.05 23.50
N LEU A 328 18.71 -13.83 24.54
CA LEU A 328 20.18 -14.00 24.47
C LEU A 328 20.64 -15.47 24.24
N ARG A 329 19.74 -16.44 24.41
CA ARG A 329 20.00 -17.86 24.19
C ARG A 329 19.47 -18.38 22.87
N VAL A 330 18.80 -17.52 22.08
CA VAL A 330 18.36 -17.87 20.74
C VAL A 330 19.58 -18.05 19.84
N GLN A 331 19.64 -19.15 19.12
CA GLN A 331 20.68 -19.36 18.12
C GLN A 331 20.35 -18.54 16.87
N ASP A 332 21.34 -17.84 16.35
CA ASP A 332 21.16 -17.08 15.11
C ASP A 332 21.34 -18.01 13.91
N PRO A 333 20.29 -18.19 13.08
CA PRO A 333 20.39 -19.04 11.91
C PRO A 333 21.11 -18.37 10.73
N LEU A 334 21.25 -17.03 10.76
CA LEU A 334 21.90 -16.29 9.67
C LEU A 334 23.43 -16.41 9.78
N PRO A 335 24.15 -16.85 8.74
CA PRO A 335 25.60 -16.93 8.74
C PRO A 335 26.27 -15.59 9.06
N ASP A 336 27.34 -15.60 9.85
CA ASP A 336 28.07 -14.40 10.32
C ASP A 336 28.50 -13.51 9.16
N ILE A 337 28.94 -14.09 8.04
CA ILE A 337 29.35 -13.34 6.85
C ILE A 337 28.20 -12.47 6.28
N ILE A 338 26.96 -12.98 6.31
CA ILE A 338 25.81 -12.22 5.83
C ILE A 338 25.45 -11.12 6.84
N GLN A 339 25.61 -11.38 8.15
CA GLN A 339 25.38 -10.37 9.18
C GLN A 339 26.36 -9.20 9.02
N GLU A 340 27.64 -9.49 8.77
CA GLU A 340 28.69 -8.49 8.57
C GLU A 340 28.47 -7.69 7.27
N GLU A 341 28.30 -8.38 6.13
CA GLU A 341 28.12 -7.73 4.82
C GLU A 341 26.81 -6.93 4.73
N ALA A 342 25.77 -7.39 5.42
CA ALA A 342 24.47 -6.73 5.44
C ALA A 342 24.35 -5.68 6.56
N ASP A 343 25.37 -5.51 7.39
CA ASP A 343 25.38 -4.57 8.52
C ASP A 343 24.20 -4.79 9.49
N LEU A 344 24.03 -6.03 9.96
CA LEU A 344 22.92 -6.46 10.80
C LEU A 344 23.33 -6.74 12.25
N LEU A 345 22.41 -6.48 13.17
CA LEU A 345 22.55 -6.98 14.55
C LEU A 345 22.46 -8.51 14.59
N SER A 346 23.01 -9.12 15.66
CA SER A 346 22.71 -10.52 15.95
C SER A 346 21.21 -10.69 16.26
N LEU A 347 20.64 -11.87 15.98
CA LEU A 347 19.23 -12.13 16.28
C LEU A 347 18.91 -11.99 17.78
N PRO A 348 19.76 -12.47 18.72
CA PRO A 348 19.59 -12.23 20.15
C PRO A 348 19.48 -10.75 20.51
N ASP A 349 20.40 -9.92 20.01
CA ASP A 349 20.39 -8.47 20.26
C ASP A 349 19.19 -7.78 19.61
N ALA A 350 18.81 -8.18 18.39
CA ALA A 350 17.64 -7.66 17.72
C ALA A 350 16.34 -7.97 18.49
N LEU A 351 16.17 -9.20 18.98
CA LEU A 351 15.01 -9.57 19.80
C LEU A 351 14.97 -8.77 21.11
N LEU A 352 16.12 -8.54 21.75
CA LEU A 352 16.17 -7.74 22.96
C LEU A 352 15.79 -6.27 22.67
N GLN A 353 16.41 -5.67 21.64
CA GLN A 353 16.23 -4.27 21.32
C GLN A 353 14.86 -3.95 20.69
N VAL A 354 14.20 -4.89 20.04
CA VAL A 354 12.83 -4.69 19.56
C VAL A 354 11.82 -4.71 20.69
N HIS A 355 12.05 -5.43 21.78
CA HIS A 355 11.15 -5.45 22.92
C HIS A 355 11.45 -4.35 23.93
N PHE A 356 12.72 -4.15 24.26
CA PHE A 356 13.18 -3.17 25.26
C PHE A 356 14.37 -2.39 24.71
N PRO A 357 14.12 -1.43 23.82
CA PRO A 357 15.20 -0.69 23.17
C PRO A 357 15.93 0.26 24.14
N ASP A 358 17.24 0.27 24.04
CA ASP A 358 18.10 1.21 24.79
C ASP A 358 18.01 2.62 24.18
N SER A 359 17.73 2.72 22.86
CA SER A 359 17.56 3.97 22.12
C SER A 359 16.68 3.76 20.88
N TYR A 360 16.19 4.83 20.27
CA TYR A 360 15.51 4.75 18.98
C TYR A 360 16.40 4.24 17.86
N ASN A 361 17.71 4.50 17.91
CA ASN A 361 18.65 3.96 16.92
C ASN A 361 18.79 2.44 17.06
N SER A 362 18.91 1.95 18.29
CA SER A 362 18.93 0.51 18.57
C SER A 362 17.64 -0.18 18.16
N LEU A 363 16.49 0.48 18.40
CA LEU A 363 15.18 0.00 17.93
C LEU A 363 15.13 -0.12 16.41
N LYS A 364 15.55 0.91 15.68
CA LYS A 364 15.58 0.89 14.22
C LYS A 364 16.51 -0.19 13.68
N ALA A 365 17.70 -0.36 14.28
CA ALA A 365 18.63 -1.42 13.89
C ALA A 365 18.04 -2.82 14.12
N ALA A 366 17.33 -3.02 15.24
CA ALA A 366 16.63 -4.27 15.52
C ALA A 366 15.47 -4.54 14.54
N GLN A 367 14.66 -3.54 14.27
CA GLN A 367 13.59 -3.64 13.27
C GLN A 367 14.15 -3.94 11.88
N HIS A 368 15.26 -3.30 11.49
CA HIS A 368 15.94 -3.55 10.22
C HIS A 368 16.45 -5.00 10.13
N ARG A 369 17.05 -5.55 11.20
CA ARG A 369 17.47 -6.95 11.25
C ARG A 369 16.30 -7.89 11.07
N LEU A 370 15.22 -7.73 11.82
CA LEU A 370 14.05 -8.62 11.78
C LEU A 370 13.32 -8.52 10.44
N ALA A 371 13.23 -7.32 9.86
CA ALA A 371 12.70 -7.11 8.52
C ALA A 371 13.56 -7.80 7.44
N PHE A 372 14.90 -7.70 7.57
CA PHE A 372 15.80 -8.42 6.68
C PHE A 372 15.60 -9.93 6.78
N ASP A 373 15.50 -10.48 7.99
CA ASP A 373 15.29 -11.92 8.19
C ASP A 373 14.00 -12.41 7.51
N GLU A 374 12.87 -11.69 7.70
CA GLU A 374 11.60 -12.04 7.07
C GLU A 374 11.73 -12.11 5.54
N ILE A 375 12.33 -11.08 4.95
CA ILE A 375 12.53 -10.99 3.49
C ILE A 375 13.56 -12.02 3.01
N PHE A 376 14.65 -12.22 3.76
CA PHE A 376 15.71 -13.16 3.39
C PHE A 376 15.23 -14.61 3.33
N TYR A 377 14.47 -15.07 4.33
CA TYR A 377 13.89 -16.42 4.30
C TYR A 377 12.93 -16.59 3.13
N LEU A 378 12.15 -15.57 2.84
CA LEU A 378 11.26 -15.58 1.68
C LEU A 378 12.08 -15.69 0.38
N GLN A 379 13.08 -14.82 0.20
CA GLN A 379 13.91 -14.83 -1.00
C GLN A 379 14.69 -16.14 -1.13
N LEU A 380 15.19 -16.68 -0.03
CA LEU A 380 15.92 -17.94 -0.03
C LEU A 380 15.04 -19.10 -0.54
N GLY A 381 13.81 -19.19 -0.05
CA GLY A 381 12.87 -20.19 -0.53
C GLY A 381 12.47 -20.01 -1.98
N VAL A 382 12.18 -18.77 -2.40
CA VAL A 382 11.84 -18.44 -3.79
C VAL A 382 12.99 -18.78 -4.75
N VAL A 383 14.25 -18.42 -4.40
CA VAL A 383 15.42 -18.73 -5.23
C VAL A 383 15.67 -20.25 -5.28
N GLN A 384 15.46 -20.96 -4.17
CA GLN A 384 15.56 -22.42 -4.15
C GLN A 384 14.51 -23.07 -5.06
N GLN A 385 13.27 -22.61 -5.00
CA GLN A 385 12.20 -23.08 -5.88
C GLN A 385 12.49 -22.80 -7.35
N LYS A 386 12.96 -21.58 -7.66
CA LYS A 386 13.37 -21.20 -9.04
C LYS A 386 14.48 -22.11 -9.55
N ARG A 387 15.44 -22.49 -8.70
CA ARG A 387 16.52 -23.41 -9.05
C ARG A 387 16.01 -24.81 -9.37
N GLN A 388 15.10 -25.35 -8.53
CA GLN A 388 14.47 -26.67 -8.78
C GLN A 388 13.71 -26.70 -10.11
N TRP A 389 13.16 -25.53 -10.54
CA TRP A 389 12.56 -25.38 -11.85
C TRP A 389 13.59 -25.36 -12.97
N ALA A 390 14.69 -24.65 -12.80
CA ALA A 390 15.78 -24.54 -13.77
C ALA A 390 16.48 -25.87 -14.05
N ASP A 391 16.40 -26.83 -13.10
CA ASP A 391 16.97 -28.18 -13.26
C ASP A 391 16.08 -29.10 -14.10
N ARG A 392 14.84 -28.71 -14.40
CA ARG A 392 13.93 -29.46 -15.29
C ARG A 392 14.28 -29.20 -16.75
N THR A 393 14.07 -30.22 -17.58
CA THR A 393 14.22 -30.09 -19.03
C THR A 393 12.86 -29.87 -19.71
N ALA A 394 12.84 -29.04 -20.75
CA ALA A 394 11.69 -28.83 -21.62
C ALA A 394 12.11 -28.92 -23.09
N THR A 395 11.15 -29.09 -24.00
CA THR A 395 11.40 -29.08 -25.42
C THR A 395 11.81 -27.67 -25.87
N PRO A 396 13.01 -27.49 -26.48
CA PRO A 396 13.41 -26.18 -26.97
C PRO A 396 12.70 -25.85 -28.29
N PHE A 397 12.27 -24.58 -28.41
CA PHE A 397 11.66 -24.06 -29.63
C PHE A 397 12.51 -22.88 -30.13
N GLN A 398 13.15 -23.06 -31.29
CA GLN A 398 13.93 -22.01 -31.92
C GLN A 398 13.08 -21.28 -32.95
N VAL A 399 13.20 -19.98 -33.00
CA VAL A 399 12.46 -19.10 -33.90
C VAL A 399 13.47 -18.27 -34.70
N ASP A 400 13.44 -18.35 -36.01
CA ASP A 400 14.29 -17.54 -36.88
C ASP A 400 13.71 -16.14 -37.11
N ASP A 401 14.58 -15.18 -37.45
CA ASP A 401 14.15 -13.78 -37.61
C ASP A 401 13.26 -13.58 -38.84
N GLY A 402 13.39 -14.45 -39.89
CA GLY A 402 12.54 -14.40 -41.06
C GLY A 402 11.08 -14.74 -40.68
N TRP A 403 10.89 -15.75 -39.81
CA TRP A 403 9.57 -16.08 -39.31
C TRP A 403 8.99 -14.97 -38.46
N LYS A 404 9.79 -14.38 -37.55
CA LYS A 404 9.35 -13.26 -36.71
C LYS A 404 8.83 -12.12 -37.58
N GLN A 405 9.60 -11.70 -38.57
CA GLN A 405 9.21 -10.61 -39.48
C GLN A 405 7.97 -10.95 -40.30
N ALA A 406 7.85 -12.18 -40.79
CA ALA A 406 6.67 -12.64 -41.51
C ALA A 406 5.41 -12.56 -40.65
N GLN A 407 5.49 -12.94 -39.36
CA GLN A 407 4.36 -12.83 -38.44
C GLN A 407 4.03 -11.38 -38.07
N TYR A 408 5.03 -10.55 -37.79
CA TYR A 408 4.80 -9.16 -37.42
C TYR A 408 4.21 -8.34 -38.56
N SER A 409 4.57 -8.62 -39.82
CA SER A 409 4.03 -7.94 -41.00
C SER A 409 2.55 -8.20 -41.26
N ARG A 410 1.97 -9.22 -40.62
CA ARG A 410 0.51 -9.54 -40.70
C ARG A 410 -0.33 -8.63 -39.78
N LEU A 411 0.29 -7.97 -38.82
CA LEU A 411 -0.41 -7.05 -37.92
C LEU A 411 -0.81 -5.76 -38.67
N PRO A 412 -1.99 -5.20 -38.39
CA PRO A 412 -2.40 -3.90 -38.94
C PRO A 412 -1.70 -2.71 -38.29
N TYR A 413 -0.77 -2.94 -37.37
CA TYR A 413 -0.01 -1.96 -36.60
C TYR A 413 1.38 -2.49 -36.29
N THR A 414 2.30 -1.61 -35.92
CA THR A 414 3.65 -1.96 -35.47
C THR A 414 3.68 -2.23 -33.97
N LEU A 415 4.45 -3.25 -33.56
CA LEU A 415 4.68 -3.52 -32.14
C LEU A 415 5.54 -2.41 -31.51
N THR A 416 5.26 -2.06 -30.25
CA THR A 416 6.11 -1.15 -29.49
C THR A 416 7.44 -1.81 -29.13
N SER A 417 8.44 -1.00 -28.73
CA SER A 417 9.74 -1.52 -28.31
C SER A 417 9.61 -2.44 -27.11
N ALA A 418 8.77 -2.09 -26.14
CA ALA A 418 8.51 -2.94 -24.96
C ALA A 418 7.85 -4.28 -25.33
N GLN A 419 6.93 -4.30 -26.32
CA GLN A 419 6.32 -5.54 -26.80
C GLN A 419 7.35 -6.42 -27.54
N GLN A 420 8.23 -5.83 -28.36
CA GLN A 420 9.29 -6.55 -29.06
C GLN A 420 10.28 -7.15 -28.05
N ASN A 421 10.73 -6.39 -27.06
CA ASN A 421 11.60 -6.89 -26.00
C ASN A 421 10.95 -8.05 -25.23
N ALA A 422 9.66 -7.93 -24.92
CA ALA A 422 8.91 -8.99 -24.26
C ALA A 422 8.86 -10.28 -25.09
N LEU A 423 8.73 -10.17 -26.40
CA LEU A 423 8.78 -11.31 -27.30
C LEU A 423 10.17 -11.93 -27.39
N GLU A 424 11.23 -11.12 -27.43
CA GLU A 424 12.61 -11.64 -27.42
C GLU A 424 12.89 -12.40 -26.11
N ASP A 425 12.45 -11.88 -24.97
CA ASP A 425 12.54 -12.60 -23.69
C ASP A 425 11.89 -13.97 -23.76
N ILE A 426 10.65 -14.05 -24.29
CA ILE A 426 9.90 -15.30 -24.45
C ILE A 426 10.63 -16.26 -25.41
N TYR A 427 11.11 -15.78 -26.54
CA TYR A 427 11.82 -16.62 -27.53
C TYR A 427 13.13 -17.17 -26.98
N ASN A 428 13.87 -16.36 -26.21
CA ASN A 428 15.07 -16.81 -25.52
C ASN A 428 14.77 -17.90 -24.50
N ASP A 429 13.69 -17.75 -23.72
CA ASP A 429 13.25 -18.77 -22.77
C ASP A 429 12.84 -20.06 -23.49
N LEU A 430 12.08 -19.96 -24.56
CA LEU A 430 11.63 -21.10 -25.36
C LEU A 430 12.80 -21.87 -25.99
N ALA A 431 13.86 -21.18 -26.36
CA ALA A 431 15.07 -21.77 -26.95
C ALA A 431 16.02 -22.38 -25.90
N SER A 432 15.86 -22.10 -24.62
CA SER A 432 16.82 -22.45 -23.55
C SER A 432 16.92 -23.94 -23.21
N GLY A 433 15.94 -24.76 -23.64
CA GLY A 433 15.81 -26.16 -23.22
C GLY A 433 15.33 -26.36 -21.78
N ARG A 434 14.89 -25.29 -21.10
CA ARG A 434 14.30 -25.29 -19.76
C ARG A 434 12.84 -24.81 -19.84
N PRO A 435 11.96 -25.25 -18.94
CA PRO A 435 10.59 -24.77 -18.96
C PRO A 435 10.54 -23.29 -18.64
N MET A 436 10.05 -22.46 -19.54
CA MET A 436 9.75 -21.06 -19.29
C MET A 436 8.75 -20.94 -18.14
N ASN A 437 8.99 -20.03 -17.21
CA ASN A 437 8.05 -19.65 -16.15
C ASN A 437 8.07 -18.13 -16.03
N ARG A 438 7.31 -17.43 -16.90
CA ARG A 438 7.42 -15.97 -17.06
C ARG A 438 6.11 -15.26 -16.77
N LEU A 439 6.22 -14.13 -16.05
CA LEU A 439 5.14 -13.18 -15.80
C LEU A 439 5.28 -11.98 -16.73
N ILE A 440 4.28 -11.77 -17.58
CA ILE A 440 4.13 -10.53 -18.35
C ILE A 440 3.24 -9.57 -17.56
N GLN A 441 3.80 -8.47 -17.18
CA GLN A 441 3.13 -7.39 -16.49
C GLN A 441 3.01 -6.18 -17.42
N GLY A 442 1.86 -5.52 -17.40
CA GLY A 442 1.66 -4.29 -18.16
C GLY A 442 0.27 -3.75 -17.91
N ASP A 443 0.08 -2.48 -18.16
CA ASP A 443 -1.19 -1.81 -17.95
C ASP A 443 -2.32 -2.38 -18.83
N VAL A 444 -3.56 -2.06 -18.48
CA VAL A 444 -4.73 -2.44 -19.27
C VAL A 444 -4.60 -1.88 -20.69
N GLY A 445 -4.59 -2.77 -21.69
CA GLY A 445 -4.42 -2.36 -23.10
C GLY A 445 -3.00 -2.15 -23.59
N SER A 446 -1.96 -2.54 -22.83
CA SER A 446 -0.55 -2.51 -23.28
C SER A 446 -0.22 -3.56 -24.36
N GLY A 447 -1.17 -4.43 -24.73
CA GLY A 447 -0.99 -5.46 -25.77
C GLY A 447 -0.41 -6.78 -25.29
N LYS A 448 -0.58 -7.15 -24.01
CA LYS A 448 -0.16 -8.47 -23.48
C LYS A 448 -0.69 -9.66 -24.32
N THR A 449 -1.92 -9.55 -24.82
CA THR A 449 -2.56 -10.60 -25.61
C THR A 449 -1.83 -10.88 -26.93
N VAL A 450 -1.34 -9.84 -27.63
CA VAL A 450 -0.57 -10.04 -28.86
C VAL A 450 0.79 -10.67 -28.58
N VAL A 451 1.45 -10.27 -27.49
CA VAL A 451 2.72 -10.87 -27.05
C VAL A 451 2.51 -12.35 -26.70
N ALA A 452 1.46 -12.69 -25.97
CA ALA A 452 1.14 -14.08 -25.68
C ALA A 452 0.82 -14.91 -26.94
N ALA A 453 0.06 -14.35 -27.88
CA ALA A 453 -0.28 -15.05 -29.12
C ALA A 453 0.94 -15.39 -29.96
N PHE A 454 1.88 -14.46 -30.14
CA PHE A 454 3.13 -14.73 -30.87
C PHE A 454 4.11 -15.59 -30.05
N GLY A 455 4.14 -15.45 -28.74
CA GLY A 455 4.94 -16.32 -27.86
C GLY A 455 4.54 -17.79 -28.02
N ILE A 456 3.24 -18.12 -27.91
CA ILE A 456 2.79 -19.50 -28.16
C ILE A 456 2.81 -19.89 -29.65
N GLY A 457 2.81 -18.91 -30.54
CA GLY A 457 2.94 -19.12 -31.98
C GLY A 457 4.17 -19.94 -32.36
N ALA A 458 5.30 -19.70 -31.67
CA ALA A 458 6.53 -20.47 -31.85
C ALA A 458 6.33 -21.97 -31.54
N VAL A 459 5.60 -22.29 -30.49
CA VAL A 459 5.29 -23.65 -30.06
C VAL A 459 4.32 -24.30 -31.04
N LEU A 460 3.30 -23.57 -31.50
CA LEU A 460 2.31 -24.03 -32.49
C LEU A 460 2.96 -24.29 -33.84
N GLN A 461 3.92 -23.46 -34.27
CA GLN A 461 4.67 -23.69 -35.53
C GLN A 461 5.39 -25.03 -35.50
N ALA A 462 5.99 -25.41 -34.37
CA ALA A 462 6.71 -26.66 -34.22
C ALA A 462 5.79 -27.93 -34.14
N GLY A 463 4.47 -27.77 -34.23
CA GLY A 463 3.55 -28.91 -34.22
C GLY A 463 3.04 -29.29 -32.84
N ALA A 464 3.41 -28.58 -31.75
CA ALA A 464 2.93 -28.85 -30.40
C ALA A 464 1.60 -28.15 -30.07
N GLN A 465 1.03 -28.45 -28.92
CA GLN A 465 -0.24 -27.89 -28.47
C GLN A 465 -0.03 -26.80 -27.43
N ALA A 466 -0.97 -25.84 -27.38
CA ALA A 466 -1.00 -24.76 -26.39
C ALA A 466 -2.41 -24.66 -25.77
N ALA A 467 -2.44 -24.18 -24.53
CA ALA A 467 -3.67 -23.87 -23.80
C ALA A 467 -3.64 -22.43 -23.26
N VAL A 468 -4.77 -21.72 -23.38
CA VAL A 468 -4.95 -20.37 -22.81
C VAL A 468 -6.08 -20.42 -21.81
N MET A 469 -5.81 -20.08 -20.57
CA MET A 469 -6.78 -20.09 -19.48
C MET A 469 -7.15 -18.67 -19.06
N ALA A 470 -8.44 -18.37 -19.07
CA ALA A 470 -9.01 -17.09 -18.64
C ALA A 470 -9.96 -17.29 -17.44
N PRO A 471 -10.11 -16.30 -16.55
CA PRO A 471 -10.91 -16.43 -15.33
C PRO A 471 -12.43 -16.45 -15.57
N THR A 472 -12.91 -15.93 -16.70
CA THR A 472 -14.34 -15.85 -17.03
C THR A 472 -14.61 -16.29 -18.47
N SER A 473 -15.85 -16.71 -18.75
CA SER A 473 -16.28 -17.11 -20.08
C SER A 473 -16.11 -16.00 -21.10
N ILE A 474 -16.48 -14.77 -20.73
CA ILE A 474 -16.37 -13.60 -21.63
C ILE A 474 -14.92 -13.30 -22.01
N LEU A 475 -13.99 -13.36 -21.04
CA LEU A 475 -12.56 -13.21 -21.35
C LEU A 475 -12.04 -14.33 -22.23
N ALA A 476 -12.47 -15.57 -21.99
CA ALA A 476 -12.10 -16.70 -22.82
C ALA A 476 -12.60 -16.52 -24.28
N GLU A 477 -13.82 -16.01 -24.47
CA GLU A 477 -14.39 -15.67 -25.79
C GLU A 477 -13.61 -14.54 -26.48
N GLN A 478 -13.24 -13.47 -25.71
CA GLN A 478 -12.43 -12.39 -26.26
C GLN A 478 -11.04 -12.88 -26.68
N HIS A 479 -10.38 -13.68 -25.83
CA HIS A 479 -9.12 -14.30 -26.20
C HIS A 479 -9.28 -15.20 -27.42
N PHE A 480 -10.33 -16.03 -27.46
CA PHE A 480 -10.60 -16.89 -28.61
C PHE A 480 -10.73 -16.09 -29.90
N SER A 481 -11.51 -15.01 -29.89
CA SER A 481 -11.66 -14.14 -31.07
C SER A 481 -10.34 -13.51 -31.47
N SER A 482 -9.57 -12.95 -30.51
CA SER A 482 -8.30 -12.29 -30.77
C SER A 482 -7.23 -13.26 -31.26
N PHE A 483 -7.09 -14.43 -30.61
CA PHE A 483 -6.11 -15.44 -31.06
C PHE A 483 -6.50 -16.06 -32.42
N LYS A 484 -7.78 -16.28 -32.66
CA LYS A 484 -8.28 -16.75 -33.95
C LYS A 484 -7.94 -15.75 -35.07
N GLU A 485 -8.18 -14.45 -34.85
CA GLU A 485 -7.84 -13.41 -35.83
C GLU A 485 -6.33 -13.37 -36.10
N MET A 486 -5.48 -13.41 -35.05
CA MET A 486 -4.03 -13.32 -35.20
C MET A 486 -3.39 -14.59 -35.80
N LEU A 487 -3.86 -15.76 -35.42
CA LEU A 487 -3.21 -17.04 -35.75
C LEU A 487 -3.83 -17.81 -36.94
N THR A 488 -5.04 -17.43 -37.42
CA THR A 488 -5.65 -18.03 -38.59
C THR A 488 -5.67 -17.05 -39.78
N GLY A 489 -6.24 -17.43 -40.90
CA GLY A 489 -6.27 -16.63 -42.14
C GLY A 489 -5.09 -16.87 -43.07
N GLU A 490 -4.91 -16.02 -44.08
CA GLU A 490 -3.84 -16.16 -45.07
C GLU A 490 -2.45 -15.99 -44.43
N GLY A 491 -1.60 -16.98 -44.57
CA GLY A 491 -0.29 -17.04 -43.89
C GLY A 491 -0.39 -17.35 -42.39
N GLY A 492 -1.54 -17.71 -41.83
CA GLY A 492 -1.74 -18.08 -40.44
C GLY A 492 -1.09 -19.40 -40.04
N LEU A 493 -0.80 -19.55 -38.76
CA LEU A 493 -0.19 -20.75 -38.17
C LEU A 493 -1.18 -21.90 -37.99
N LEU A 494 -2.45 -21.58 -37.88
CA LEU A 494 -3.52 -22.53 -37.60
C LEU A 494 -4.67 -22.41 -38.64
N THR A 495 -5.33 -23.51 -38.88
CA THR A 495 -6.65 -23.49 -39.52
C THR A 495 -7.75 -23.22 -38.48
N PRO A 496 -8.92 -22.69 -38.88
CA PRO A 496 -10.02 -22.42 -37.94
C PRO A 496 -10.46 -23.67 -37.14
N ASP A 497 -10.24 -24.89 -37.65
CA ASP A 497 -10.59 -26.13 -36.97
C ASP A 497 -9.60 -26.56 -35.90
N GLN A 498 -8.41 -26.02 -35.91
CA GLN A 498 -7.34 -26.31 -34.93
C GLN A 498 -7.41 -25.48 -33.69
N ILE A 499 -8.27 -24.44 -33.64
CA ILE A 499 -8.51 -23.60 -32.48
C ILE A 499 -9.94 -23.80 -31.98
N ARG A 500 -10.11 -24.01 -30.66
CA ARG A 500 -11.41 -24.23 -30.02
C ARG A 500 -11.55 -23.46 -28.73
N LEU A 501 -12.81 -23.13 -28.41
CA LEU A 501 -13.22 -22.53 -27.15
C LEU A 501 -13.89 -23.57 -26.24
N MET A 502 -13.45 -23.73 -25.03
CA MET A 502 -14.01 -24.63 -24.03
C MET A 502 -14.35 -23.93 -22.74
N ILE A 503 -15.60 -23.59 -22.51
CA ILE A 503 -16.12 -22.91 -21.35
C ILE A 503 -17.20 -23.74 -20.65
N GLY A 504 -17.71 -23.26 -19.50
CA GLY A 504 -18.78 -23.92 -18.77
C GLY A 504 -20.03 -24.18 -19.62
N ALA A 505 -20.42 -23.16 -20.40
CA ALA A 505 -21.61 -23.19 -21.26
C ALA A 505 -21.46 -24.03 -22.54
N THR A 506 -20.26 -24.48 -22.90
CA THR A 506 -20.04 -25.33 -24.09
C THR A 506 -20.87 -26.64 -23.98
N PRO A 507 -21.65 -27.03 -24.98
CA PRO A 507 -22.46 -28.25 -24.96
C PRO A 507 -21.60 -29.49 -24.74
N ASN A 508 -22.16 -30.49 -24.04
CA ASN A 508 -21.43 -31.73 -23.73
C ASN A 508 -20.93 -32.47 -24.96
N SER A 509 -21.69 -32.49 -26.06
CA SER A 509 -21.25 -33.09 -27.33
C SER A 509 -20.03 -32.41 -27.93
N GLU A 510 -19.99 -31.08 -27.87
CA GLU A 510 -18.87 -30.28 -28.34
C GLU A 510 -17.65 -30.43 -27.42
N LYS A 511 -17.88 -30.47 -26.06
CA LYS A 511 -16.82 -30.79 -25.12
C LYS A 511 -16.13 -32.11 -25.42
N GLU A 512 -16.91 -33.14 -25.79
CA GLU A 512 -16.36 -34.44 -26.10
C GLU A 512 -15.57 -34.42 -27.43
N GLU A 513 -16.06 -33.70 -28.45
CA GLU A 513 -15.30 -33.45 -29.67
C GLU A 513 -13.98 -32.76 -29.41
N ILE A 514 -14.00 -31.68 -28.57
CA ILE A 514 -12.79 -30.94 -28.19
C ILE A 514 -11.81 -31.86 -27.45
N ARG A 515 -12.27 -32.66 -26.47
CA ARG A 515 -11.45 -33.61 -25.73
C ARG A 515 -10.77 -34.62 -26.65
N SER A 516 -11.54 -35.24 -27.54
CA SER A 516 -11.00 -36.17 -28.54
C SER A 516 -10.00 -35.50 -29.48
N GLY A 517 -10.27 -34.26 -29.91
CA GLY A 517 -9.39 -33.48 -30.77
C GLY A 517 -8.10 -33.06 -30.09
N LEU A 518 -8.11 -32.81 -28.78
CA LEU A 518 -6.91 -32.55 -27.99
C LEU A 518 -6.06 -33.79 -27.76
N GLU A 519 -6.71 -34.94 -27.48
CA GLU A 519 -6.03 -36.22 -27.23
C GLU A 519 -5.36 -36.77 -28.49
N ASN A 520 -5.96 -36.58 -29.69
CA ASN A 520 -5.40 -37.02 -30.96
C ASN A 520 -4.54 -35.93 -31.66
N GLY A 521 -4.41 -34.71 -31.10
CA GLY A 521 -3.59 -33.64 -31.66
C GLY A 521 -4.24 -32.88 -32.84
N ALA A 522 -5.47 -33.14 -33.22
CA ALA A 522 -6.17 -32.38 -34.26
C ALA A 522 -6.44 -30.94 -33.83
N ILE A 523 -6.74 -30.70 -32.55
CA ILE A 523 -6.84 -29.37 -31.95
C ILE A 523 -5.49 -28.99 -31.38
N ARG A 524 -4.95 -27.86 -31.84
CA ARG A 524 -3.62 -27.35 -31.52
C ARG A 524 -3.66 -26.26 -30.44
N LEU A 525 -4.73 -25.48 -30.43
CA LEU A 525 -4.93 -24.42 -29.47
C LEU A 525 -6.32 -24.51 -28.85
N VAL A 526 -6.37 -24.60 -27.53
CA VAL A 526 -7.63 -24.51 -26.79
C VAL A 526 -7.59 -23.31 -25.87
N ILE A 527 -8.67 -22.54 -25.88
CA ILE A 527 -8.87 -21.39 -25.01
C ILE A 527 -10.09 -21.68 -24.13
N GLY A 528 -10.01 -21.39 -22.83
CA GLY A 528 -11.16 -21.71 -21.98
C GLY A 528 -10.99 -21.21 -20.56
N THR A 529 -11.88 -21.66 -19.70
CA THR A 529 -11.90 -21.35 -18.27
C THR A 529 -11.40 -22.56 -17.46
N HIS A 530 -11.81 -22.66 -16.19
CA HIS A 530 -11.52 -23.82 -15.34
C HIS A 530 -11.95 -25.18 -15.95
N ALA A 531 -12.83 -25.19 -16.96
CA ALA A 531 -13.20 -26.40 -17.69
C ALA A 531 -11.97 -27.12 -18.30
N LEU A 532 -10.89 -26.41 -18.61
CA LEU A 532 -9.63 -26.98 -19.08
C LEU A 532 -8.90 -27.83 -18.03
N LEU A 533 -9.19 -27.62 -16.74
CA LEU A 533 -8.59 -28.33 -15.64
C LEU A 533 -9.26 -29.66 -15.31
N GLU A 534 -10.44 -29.91 -15.85
CA GLU A 534 -11.19 -31.15 -15.61
C GLU A 534 -10.38 -32.40 -16.02
N ASP A 535 -10.47 -33.48 -15.23
CA ASP A 535 -9.72 -34.73 -15.46
C ASP A 535 -9.90 -35.33 -16.87
N PRO A 536 -11.09 -35.28 -17.49
CA PRO A 536 -11.26 -35.82 -18.82
C PRO A 536 -10.49 -35.10 -19.93
N VAL A 537 -9.98 -33.85 -19.67
CA VAL A 537 -9.21 -33.13 -20.70
C VAL A 537 -7.76 -33.63 -20.69
N LYS A 538 -7.37 -34.26 -21.77
CA LYS A 538 -6.02 -34.77 -22.03
C LYS A 538 -5.47 -34.17 -23.31
N PHE A 539 -4.18 -33.90 -23.31
CA PHE A 539 -3.47 -33.39 -24.47
C PHE A 539 -2.53 -34.46 -25.03
N GLN A 540 -2.34 -34.49 -26.33
CA GLN A 540 -1.35 -35.32 -26.96
C GLN A 540 0.06 -34.82 -26.69
N ASN A 541 0.28 -33.48 -26.79
CA ASN A 541 1.57 -32.83 -26.62
C ASN A 541 1.42 -31.35 -26.20
N LEU A 542 0.98 -31.13 -24.97
CA LEU A 542 0.90 -29.77 -24.40
C LEU A 542 2.29 -29.26 -24.06
N GLN A 543 2.77 -28.26 -24.76
CA GLN A 543 4.10 -27.64 -24.52
C GLN A 543 4.05 -26.18 -24.10
N ALA A 544 2.91 -25.50 -24.24
CA ALA A 544 2.75 -24.13 -23.73
C ALA A 544 1.40 -23.93 -23.04
N ALA A 545 1.41 -23.20 -21.94
CA ALA A 545 0.22 -22.77 -21.21
C ALA A 545 0.30 -21.27 -20.93
N VAL A 546 -0.78 -20.55 -21.24
CA VAL A 546 -0.94 -19.13 -20.90
C VAL A 546 -2.04 -19.01 -19.87
N ILE A 547 -1.78 -18.25 -18.80
CA ILE A 547 -2.76 -17.95 -17.74
C ILE A 547 -2.94 -16.45 -17.68
N ASP A 548 -4.17 -15.97 -17.90
CA ASP A 548 -4.50 -14.56 -17.78
C ASP A 548 -5.09 -14.26 -16.41
N GLU A 549 -4.77 -13.07 -15.85
CA GLU A 549 -5.22 -12.61 -14.53
C GLU A 549 -4.92 -13.61 -13.40
N GLN A 550 -3.64 -13.90 -13.20
CA GLN A 550 -3.13 -14.92 -12.27
C GLN A 550 -3.77 -14.85 -10.86
N HIS A 551 -4.02 -13.64 -10.34
CA HIS A 551 -4.58 -13.45 -9.00
C HIS A 551 -5.98 -14.06 -8.80
N ARG A 552 -6.64 -14.47 -9.87
CA ARG A 552 -7.94 -15.16 -9.86
C ARG A 552 -7.84 -16.69 -9.81
N PHE A 553 -6.65 -17.24 -10.00
CA PHE A 553 -6.40 -18.67 -9.99
C PHE A 553 -5.55 -19.08 -8.79
N GLY A 554 -6.02 -20.10 -8.06
CA GLY A 554 -5.26 -20.69 -6.96
C GLY A 554 -4.03 -21.46 -7.46
N VAL A 555 -3.03 -21.62 -6.59
CA VAL A 555 -1.79 -22.37 -6.84
C VAL A 555 -2.08 -23.78 -7.38
N LYS A 556 -3.05 -24.49 -6.80
CA LYS A 556 -3.47 -25.82 -7.23
C LYS A 556 -3.98 -25.86 -8.68
N GLN A 557 -4.69 -24.83 -9.13
CA GLN A 557 -5.23 -24.78 -10.48
C GLN A 557 -4.11 -24.63 -11.51
N ARG A 558 -3.09 -23.83 -11.21
CA ARG A 558 -1.90 -23.68 -12.07
C ARG A 558 -1.09 -24.97 -12.13
N ALA A 559 -0.87 -25.59 -10.98
CA ALA A 559 -0.20 -26.90 -10.92
C ALA A 559 -0.96 -27.97 -11.73
N ASN A 560 -2.30 -28.00 -11.66
CA ASN A 560 -3.11 -28.93 -12.43
C ASN A 560 -2.98 -28.70 -13.95
N LEU A 561 -2.92 -27.45 -14.42
CA LEU A 561 -2.73 -27.19 -15.84
C LEU A 561 -1.34 -27.64 -16.32
N ARG A 562 -0.31 -27.38 -15.53
CA ARG A 562 1.07 -27.85 -15.80
C ARG A 562 1.14 -29.38 -15.86
N ALA A 563 0.45 -30.08 -14.97
CA ALA A 563 0.46 -31.55 -14.91
C ALA A 563 -0.18 -32.23 -16.13
N LYS A 564 -0.86 -31.46 -17.01
CA LYS A 564 -1.44 -32.00 -18.26
C LYS A 564 -0.44 -32.12 -19.42
N GLY A 565 0.78 -31.61 -19.26
CA GLY A 565 1.89 -31.71 -20.22
C GLY A 565 3.19 -32.16 -19.55
N ASP A 566 4.21 -32.46 -20.36
CA ASP A 566 5.55 -32.76 -19.86
C ASP A 566 6.39 -31.47 -19.77
N ASN A 567 6.43 -30.89 -18.57
CA ASN A 567 7.10 -29.62 -18.28
C ASN A 567 6.78 -28.50 -19.28
N PRO A 568 5.50 -28.16 -19.51
CA PRO A 568 5.12 -27.14 -20.49
C PRO A 568 5.67 -25.76 -20.09
N HIS A 569 6.02 -24.96 -21.08
CA HIS A 569 6.33 -23.55 -20.90
C HIS A 569 5.10 -22.80 -20.37
N LEU A 570 5.28 -22.06 -19.29
CA LEU A 570 4.20 -21.29 -18.66
C LEU A 570 4.41 -19.79 -18.85
N LEU A 571 3.41 -19.14 -19.40
CA LEU A 571 3.32 -17.70 -19.53
C LEU A 571 2.14 -17.21 -18.70
N VAL A 572 2.41 -16.31 -17.77
CA VAL A 572 1.40 -15.71 -16.91
C VAL A 572 1.23 -14.25 -17.29
N MET A 573 0.00 -13.77 -17.37
CA MET A 573 -0.29 -12.38 -17.68
C MET A 573 -1.04 -11.73 -16.51
N THR A 574 -0.79 -10.47 -16.26
CA THR A 574 -1.59 -9.65 -15.34
C THR A 574 -1.78 -8.24 -15.88
N ALA A 575 -3.01 -7.73 -15.75
CA ALA A 575 -3.34 -6.34 -16.04
C ALA A 575 -3.27 -5.45 -14.79
N THR A 576 -3.05 -6.02 -13.60
CA THR A 576 -2.73 -5.23 -12.42
C THR A 576 -1.26 -4.87 -12.46
N PRO A 577 -0.90 -3.60 -12.53
CA PRO A 577 0.46 -3.20 -12.24
C PRO A 577 0.79 -3.60 -10.80
N ILE A 578 1.76 -4.49 -10.65
CA ILE A 578 2.26 -4.95 -9.36
C ILE A 578 3.53 -4.15 -9.10
N PRO A 579 3.69 -3.49 -7.94
CA PRO A 579 4.94 -2.82 -7.61
C PRO A 579 6.13 -3.75 -7.82
N ARG A 580 7.23 -3.23 -8.35
CA ARG A 580 8.41 -4.04 -8.69
C ARG A 580 8.93 -4.82 -7.49
N SER A 581 8.90 -4.20 -6.31
CA SER A 581 9.28 -4.83 -5.04
C SER A 581 8.44 -6.05 -4.72
N LEU A 582 7.12 -5.93 -4.89
CA LEU A 582 6.18 -7.01 -4.64
C LEU A 582 6.30 -8.11 -5.69
N ALA A 583 6.53 -7.76 -6.95
CA ALA A 583 6.76 -8.73 -8.02
C ALA A 583 8.01 -9.59 -7.75
N LEU A 584 9.09 -8.98 -7.27
CA LEU A 584 10.34 -9.67 -6.93
C LEU A 584 10.23 -10.55 -5.66
N THR A 585 9.27 -10.29 -4.80
CA THR A 585 9.07 -11.06 -3.56
C THR A 585 8.03 -12.16 -3.71
N VAL A 586 6.84 -11.83 -4.22
CA VAL A 586 5.69 -12.74 -4.27
C VAL A 586 5.73 -13.65 -5.49
N TYR A 587 6.25 -13.13 -6.60
CA TYR A 587 6.35 -13.86 -7.87
C TYR A 587 7.81 -14.10 -8.27
N GLY A 588 8.70 -14.19 -7.29
CA GLY A 588 10.13 -14.33 -7.55
C GLY A 588 10.56 -15.65 -8.16
N ASP A 589 9.66 -16.65 -8.22
CA ASP A 589 9.79 -17.89 -8.98
C ASP A 589 9.54 -17.69 -10.49
N LEU A 590 8.88 -16.58 -10.87
CA LEU A 590 8.64 -16.20 -12.26
C LEU A 590 9.73 -15.24 -12.76
N ASP A 591 10.10 -15.36 -14.02
CA ASP A 591 10.87 -14.34 -14.74
C ASP A 591 9.94 -13.19 -15.12
N LEU A 592 10.31 -11.97 -14.75
CA LEU A 592 9.45 -10.80 -14.93
C LEU A 592 9.78 -10.06 -16.22
N THR A 593 8.77 -9.85 -17.05
CA THR A 593 8.83 -8.93 -18.20
C THR A 593 7.77 -7.85 -18.05
N VAL A 594 8.17 -6.59 -18.20
CA VAL A 594 7.28 -5.44 -18.05
C VAL A 594 7.03 -4.79 -19.41
N ILE A 595 5.77 -4.58 -19.76
CA ILE A 595 5.35 -3.78 -20.92
C ILE A 595 4.87 -2.44 -20.39
N ASP A 596 5.74 -1.46 -20.38
CA ASP A 596 5.53 -0.10 -19.84
C ASP A 596 5.15 0.92 -20.92
N GLU A 597 5.09 0.50 -22.17
CA GLU A 597 4.65 1.32 -23.31
C GLU A 597 3.21 1.01 -23.71
N MET A 598 2.45 2.07 -24.03
CA MET A 598 1.12 1.94 -24.62
C MET A 598 1.19 1.93 -26.15
N PRO A 599 0.36 1.10 -26.82
CA PRO A 599 0.27 1.14 -28.28
C PRO A 599 -0.13 2.54 -28.79
N PRO A 600 0.39 2.97 -29.96
CA PRO A 600 0.04 4.26 -30.55
C PRO A 600 -1.47 4.33 -30.85
N GLY A 601 -2.06 5.53 -30.66
CA GLY A 601 -3.47 5.81 -30.92
C GLY A 601 -4.40 5.71 -29.71
N ARG A 602 -3.96 5.21 -28.57
CA ARG A 602 -4.77 5.23 -27.35
C ARG A 602 -4.82 6.63 -26.75
N GLN A 603 -6.06 7.13 -26.53
CA GLN A 603 -6.28 8.43 -25.90
C GLN A 603 -6.23 8.32 -24.38
N PRO A 604 -5.62 9.27 -23.66
CA PRO A 604 -5.69 9.31 -22.21
C PRO A 604 -7.14 9.49 -21.73
N VAL A 605 -7.45 8.90 -20.58
CA VAL A 605 -8.77 9.04 -19.94
C VAL A 605 -8.73 10.22 -18.98
N ASP A 606 -9.53 11.26 -19.29
CA ASP A 606 -9.67 12.44 -18.44
C ASP A 606 -10.30 12.03 -17.10
N THR A 607 -9.57 12.17 -15.99
CA THR A 607 -10.02 11.74 -14.67
C THR A 607 -10.37 12.95 -13.80
N TYR A 608 -11.56 12.93 -13.21
CA TYR A 608 -12.07 14.02 -12.35
C TYR A 608 -12.56 13.47 -11.01
N VAL A 609 -12.31 14.20 -9.92
CA VAL A 609 -12.94 13.98 -8.62
C VAL A 609 -14.00 15.07 -8.43
N LEU A 610 -15.26 14.69 -8.31
CA LEU A 610 -16.40 15.62 -8.21
C LEU A 610 -17.17 15.40 -6.89
N PHE A 611 -17.81 16.48 -6.41
CA PHE A 611 -18.64 16.41 -5.22
C PHE A 611 -19.94 15.62 -5.45
N PRO A 612 -20.49 14.94 -4.44
CA PRO A 612 -21.78 14.25 -4.55
C PRO A 612 -22.94 15.18 -5.01
N ARG A 613 -22.87 16.47 -4.69
CA ARG A 613 -23.82 17.49 -5.14
C ARG A 613 -23.72 17.85 -6.63
N GLU A 614 -22.64 17.46 -7.32
CA GLU A 614 -22.45 17.72 -8.74
C GLU A 614 -22.97 16.60 -9.66
N ARG A 615 -23.73 15.63 -9.11
CA ARG A 615 -24.27 14.47 -9.87
C ARG A 615 -25.03 14.89 -11.13
N GLU A 616 -25.80 15.97 -11.10
CA GLU A 616 -26.52 16.45 -12.29
C GLU A 616 -25.57 16.82 -13.43
N ARG A 617 -24.39 17.35 -13.13
CA ARG A 617 -23.37 17.62 -14.15
C ARG A 617 -22.88 16.34 -14.81
N ILE A 618 -22.75 15.28 -14.01
CA ILE A 618 -22.32 13.96 -14.48
C ILE A 618 -23.42 13.32 -15.31
N TYR A 619 -24.69 13.39 -14.89
CA TYR A 619 -25.82 12.87 -15.64
C TYR A 619 -25.97 13.58 -16.98
N ASN A 620 -25.71 14.89 -17.04
CA ASN A 620 -25.70 15.63 -18.29
C ASN A 620 -24.54 15.23 -19.21
N LEU A 621 -23.35 14.92 -18.66
CA LEU A 621 -22.25 14.33 -19.42
C LEU A 621 -22.66 12.99 -20.04
N ILE A 622 -23.25 12.09 -19.25
CA ILE A 622 -23.74 10.79 -19.74
C ILE A 622 -24.76 10.98 -20.85
N ARG A 623 -25.79 11.84 -20.66
CA ARG A 623 -26.83 12.10 -21.68
C ARG A 623 -26.22 12.60 -22.99
N ARG A 624 -25.21 13.48 -22.93
CA ARG A 624 -24.50 13.98 -24.09
C ARG A 624 -23.77 12.87 -24.82
N GLU A 625 -22.98 12.09 -24.11
CA GLU A 625 -22.16 11.03 -24.69
C GLU A 625 -23.03 9.91 -25.29
N VAL A 626 -24.12 9.54 -24.61
CA VAL A 626 -25.10 8.58 -25.14
C VAL A 626 -25.84 9.16 -26.36
N GLY A 627 -26.14 10.45 -26.35
CA GLY A 627 -26.72 11.14 -27.52
C GLY A 627 -25.81 11.13 -28.76
N GLU A 628 -24.48 10.97 -28.55
CA GLU A 628 -23.49 10.76 -29.62
C GLU A 628 -23.29 9.26 -29.96
N GLY A 629 -24.11 8.37 -29.41
CA GLY A 629 -24.09 6.92 -29.68
C GLY A 629 -23.07 6.15 -28.87
N ARG A 630 -22.53 6.73 -27.78
CA ARG A 630 -21.57 6.08 -26.87
C ARG A 630 -22.28 5.48 -25.68
N GLN A 631 -21.54 4.76 -24.83
CA GLN A 631 -22.09 4.08 -23.66
C GLN A 631 -21.37 4.51 -22.37
N ALA A 632 -22.01 4.29 -21.22
CA ALA A 632 -21.50 4.67 -19.91
C ALA A 632 -21.59 3.53 -18.90
N PHE A 633 -20.58 3.46 -18.01
CA PHE A 633 -20.60 2.65 -16.80
C PHE A 633 -20.87 3.51 -15.57
N ILE A 634 -21.66 2.99 -14.61
CA ILE A 634 -21.84 3.57 -13.28
C ILE A 634 -21.57 2.46 -12.26
N ILE A 635 -20.50 2.61 -11.47
CA ILE A 635 -20.03 1.59 -10.53
C ILE A 635 -20.34 2.01 -9.10
N TYR A 636 -20.90 1.09 -8.32
CA TYR A 636 -21.14 1.23 -6.90
C TYR A 636 -20.23 0.30 -6.07
N PRO A 637 -19.73 0.75 -4.90
CA PRO A 637 -18.90 -0.09 -4.04
C PRO A 637 -19.70 -1.21 -3.38
N LEU A 638 -19.03 -2.33 -3.07
CA LEU A 638 -19.56 -3.36 -2.19
C LEU A 638 -19.40 -2.92 -0.72
N VAL A 639 -20.39 -3.17 0.15
CA VAL A 639 -20.33 -2.93 1.59
C VAL A 639 -20.21 -4.26 2.32
N GLU A 640 -19.14 -4.49 3.08
CA GLU A 640 -18.77 -5.79 3.66
C GLU A 640 -19.75 -6.37 4.69
N GLU A 641 -20.69 -5.58 5.25
CA GLU A 641 -21.50 -6.02 6.40
C GLU A 641 -22.81 -6.73 6.09
N SER A 642 -23.36 -6.68 4.89
CA SER A 642 -24.47 -7.58 4.50
C SER A 642 -24.77 -7.61 3.00
N ASP A 643 -24.34 -8.65 2.33
CA ASP A 643 -24.66 -8.98 0.93
C ASP A 643 -26.15 -8.81 0.54
N LYS A 644 -27.09 -8.83 1.51
CA LYS A 644 -28.52 -8.66 1.24
C LYS A 644 -28.94 -7.20 1.09
N LEU A 645 -28.35 -6.29 1.84
CA LEU A 645 -28.66 -4.86 1.80
C LEU A 645 -28.08 -4.21 0.53
N GLU A 646 -26.95 -4.68 0.06
CA GLU A 646 -26.21 -4.12 -1.09
C GLU A 646 -26.86 -4.37 -2.43
N THR A 647 -27.29 -5.61 -2.66
CA THR A 647 -28.05 -5.94 -3.88
C THR A 647 -29.32 -5.10 -3.94
N LYS A 648 -29.94 -4.85 -2.77
CA LYS A 648 -31.13 -4.02 -2.68
C LYS A 648 -30.82 -2.56 -3.02
N ALA A 649 -29.73 -2.01 -2.49
CA ALA A 649 -29.31 -0.64 -2.79
C ALA A 649 -28.96 -0.43 -4.27
N ALA A 650 -28.24 -1.37 -4.90
CA ALA A 650 -27.93 -1.30 -6.32
C ALA A 650 -29.20 -1.43 -7.19
N VAL A 651 -30.15 -2.27 -6.81
CA VAL A 651 -31.45 -2.42 -7.49
C VAL A 651 -32.32 -1.18 -7.31
N GLU A 652 -32.39 -0.61 -6.09
CA GLU A 652 -33.14 0.62 -5.80
C GLU A 652 -32.56 1.80 -6.60
N GLU A 653 -31.23 1.92 -6.65
CA GLU A 653 -30.59 2.99 -7.41
C GLU A 653 -30.73 2.80 -8.92
N HIS A 654 -30.69 1.56 -9.42
CA HIS A 654 -31.02 1.25 -10.81
C HIS A 654 -32.43 1.72 -11.14
N GLN A 655 -33.42 1.33 -10.33
CA GLN A 655 -34.83 1.77 -10.56
C GLN A 655 -34.98 3.29 -10.51
N ARG A 656 -34.29 3.97 -9.59
CA ARG A 656 -34.29 5.44 -9.52
C ARG A 656 -33.68 6.06 -10.78
N LEU A 657 -32.50 5.59 -11.20
CA LEU A 657 -31.82 6.13 -12.37
C LEU A 657 -32.60 5.87 -13.67
N GLU A 658 -33.19 4.70 -13.82
CA GLU A 658 -33.99 4.32 -14.97
C GLU A 658 -35.29 5.14 -15.05
N ASN A 659 -36.06 5.24 -13.94
CA ASN A 659 -37.38 5.83 -13.94
C ASN A 659 -37.40 7.36 -13.74
N GLU A 660 -36.37 7.93 -13.07
CA GLU A 660 -36.37 9.35 -12.72
C GLU A 660 -35.33 10.14 -13.51
N VAL A 661 -34.11 9.60 -13.70
CA VAL A 661 -32.96 10.33 -14.25
C VAL A 661 -32.80 10.09 -15.76
N PHE A 662 -32.81 8.84 -16.19
CA PHE A 662 -32.51 8.42 -17.56
C PHE A 662 -33.74 7.79 -18.28
N ARG A 663 -34.92 8.36 -18.13
CA ARG A 663 -36.20 7.83 -18.62
C ARG A 663 -36.23 7.41 -20.09
N ASN A 664 -35.36 8.02 -20.91
CA ASN A 664 -35.33 7.78 -22.37
C ASN A 664 -34.11 6.94 -22.78
N LEU A 665 -33.35 6.38 -21.83
CA LEU A 665 -32.15 5.59 -22.07
C LEU A 665 -32.37 4.19 -21.51
N LYS A 666 -31.74 3.21 -22.15
CA LYS A 666 -31.80 1.82 -21.69
C LYS A 666 -30.73 1.59 -20.64
N VAL A 667 -31.13 1.25 -19.43
CA VAL A 667 -30.24 1.05 -18.30
C VAL A 667 -30.20 -0.44 -17.93
N GLY A 668 -29.03 -1.05 -18.02
CA GLY A 668 -28.77 -2.42 -17.59
C GLY A 668 -28.26 -2.47 -16.16
N LEU A 669 -28.48 -3.60 -15.46
CA LEU A 669 -27.99 -3.86 -14.10
C LEU A 669 -27.16 -5.14 -14.05
N LEU A 670 -25.97 -5.05 -13.42
CA LEU A 670 -25.08 -6.18 -13.20
C LEU A 670 -24.62 -6.23 -11.73
N HIS A 671 -24.87 -7.32 -11.01
CA HIS A 671 -24.46 -7.45 -9.63
C HIS A 671 -23.94 -8.84 -9.25
N GLY A 672 -23.25 -8.94 -8.12
CA GLY A 672 -22.53 -10.15 -7.69
C GLY A 672 -23.38 -11.42 -7.58
N ARG A 673 -24.69 -11.29 -7.26
CA ARG A 673 -25.61 -12.41 -7.03
C ARG A 673 -26.25 -13.02 -8.28
N MET A 674 -26.09 -12.38 -9.42
CA MET A 674 -26.56 -12.96 -10.68
C MET A 674 -25.77 -14.24 -10.97
N LYS A 675 -26.45 -15.21 -11.54
CA LYS A 675 -25.77 -16.43 -12.02
C LYS A 675 -24.75 -16.07 -13.11
N PRO A 676 -23.69 -16.87 -13.27
CA PRO A 676 -22.69 -16.63 -14.31
C PRO A 676 -23.29 -16.37 -15.68
N ASP A 677 -24.23 -17.21 -16.11
CA ASP A 677 -24.89 -17.11 -17.42
C ASP A 677 -25.72 -15.81 -17.58
N GLU A 678 -26.36 -15.34 -16.47
CA GLU A 678 -27.08 -14.06 -16.45
C GLU A 678 -26.12 -12.88 -16.58
N LYS A 679 -24.96 -12.93 -15.90
CA LYS A 679 -23.92 -11.91 -15.99
C LYS A 679 -23.36 -11.81 -17.40
N ASP A 680 -23.09 -12.97 -18.00
CA ASP A 680 -22.56 -13.08 -19.36
C ASP A 680 -23.59 -12.55 -20.38
N SER A 681 -24.87 -12.83 -20.18
CA SER A 681 -25.96 -12.30 -21.02
C SER A 681 -26.05 -10.76 -20.95
N VAL A 682 -26.09 -10.18 -19.74
CA VAL A 682 -26.15 -8.71 -19.55
C VAL A 682 -24.94 -8.01 -20.17
N MET A 683 -23.75 -8.58 -20.01
CA MET A 683 -22.53 -8.01 -20.59
C MET A 683 -22.51 -8.09 -22.10
N THR A 684 -23.03 -9.19 -22.69
CA THR A 684 -23.16 -9.33 -24.14
C THR A 684 -24.13 -8.29 -24.68
N GLN A 685 -25.31 -8.13 -24.06
CA GLN A 685 -26.29 -7.12 -24.41
C GLN A 685 -25.72 -5.70 -24.35
N PHE A 686 -24.91 -5.40 -23.31
CA PHE A 686 -24.25 -4.11 -23.22
C PHE A 686 -23.20 -3.91 -24.32
N ARG A 687 -22.37 -4.92 -24.61
CA ARG A 687 -21.41 -4.90 -25.73
C ARG A 687 -22.10 -4.66 -27.06
N ASP A 688 -23.23 -5.31 -27.26
CA ASP A 688 -24.02 -5.27 -28.52
C ASP A 688 -24.93 -4.01 -28.59
N LYS A 689 -24.76 -3.04 -27.65
CA LYS A 689 -25.48 -1.75 -27.58
C LYS A 689 -26.98 -1.85 -27.31
N GLU A 690 -27.44 -2.94 -26.70
CA GLU A 690 -28.82 -3.02 -26.23
C GLU A 690 -29.10 -2.17 -25.03
N PHE A 691 -28.06 -1.87 -24.21
CA PHE A 691 -28.05 -0.93 -23.09
C PHE A 691 -27.16 0.28 -23.39
N ASP A 692 -27.61 1.47 -23.04
CA ASP A 692 -26.86 2.73 -23.14
C ASP A 692 -25.98 2.95 -21.91
N ILE A 693 -26.48 2.53 -20.75
CA ILE A 693 -25.84 2.66 -19.45
C ILE A 693 -25.83 1.31 -18.76
N LEU A 694 -24.69 0.91 -18.21
CA LEU A 694 -24.59 -0.27 -17.34
C LEU A 694 -24.27 0.14 -15.93
N ILE A 695 -25.20 -0.12 -15.01
CA ILE A 695 -24.99 0.03 -13.56
C ILE A 695 -24.45 -1.29 -13.05
N SER A 696 -23.34 -1.22 -12.30
CA SER A 696 -22.74 -2.43 -11.75
C SER A 696 -22.15 -2.22 -10.37
N THR A 697 -22.05 -3.31 -9.62
CA THR A 697 -21.15 -3.43 -8.49
C THR A 697 -19.74 -3.78 -8.99
N THR A 698 -18.78 -4.08 -8.11
CA THR A 698 -17.36 -4.35 -8.43
C THR A 698 -17.11 -5.52 -9.43
N VAL A 699 -18.15 -6.17 -9.92
CA VAL A 699 -18.04 -7.33 -10.84
C VAL A 699 -17.38 -6.99 -12.19
N ILE A 700 -17.36 -5.71 -12.60
CA ILE A 700 -16.75 -5.24 -13.87
C ILE A 700 -15.20 -5.21 -13.82
N GLU A 701 -14.56 -5.49 -12.70
CA GLU A 701 -13.09 -5.60 -12.62
C GLU A 701 -12.54 -6.63 -13.62
N VAL A 702 -13.35 -7.59 -14.06
CA VAL A 702 -12.91 -8.69 -14.91
C VAL A 702 -13.14 -8.39 -16.39
N GLY A 703 -12.11 -7.96 -17.05
CA GLY A 703 -11.71 -8.24 -18.44
C GLY A 703 -12.60 -7.83 -19.61
N VAL A 704 -13.81 -7.35 -19.40
CA VAL A 704 -14.70 -7.08 -20.55
C VAL A 704 -14.32 -5.81 -21.28
N ASP A 705 -14.06 -5.94 -22.57
CA ASP A 705 -13.78 -4.83 -23.46
C ASP A 705 -15.05 -4.33 -24.14
N VAL A 706 -15.43 -3.09 -23.89
CA VAL A 706 -16.54 -2.41 -24.57
C VAL A 706 -15.99 -1.16 -25.26
N PRO A 707 -15.56 -1.26 -26.53
CA PRO A 707 -14.89 -0.16 -27.22
C PRO A 707 -15.72 1.12 -27.29
N ASN A 708 -17.06 0.98 -27.27
CA ASN A 708 -17.99 2.10 -27.35
C ASN A 708 -18.24 2.83 -26.01
N ALA A 709 -17.81 2.25 -24.88
CA ALA A 709 -17.96 2.88 -23.57
C ALA A 709 -16.85 3.91 -23.34
N ASN A 710 -17.24 5.18 -23.15
CA ASN A 710 -16.30 6.27 -22.94
C ASN A 710 -16.49 7.02 -21.63
N VAL A 711 -17.53 6.73 -20.85
CA VAL A 711 -17.76 7.33 -19.52
C VAL A 711 -17.74 6.24 -18.47
N MET A 712 -16.90 6.44 -17.46
CA MET A 712 -16.85 5.65 -16.25
C MET A 712 -17.17 6.54 -15.05
N VAL A 713 -18.23 6.24 -14.31
CA VAL A 713 -18.57 6.91 -13.06
C VAL A 713 -18.42 5.94 -11.91
N ILE A 714 -17.68 6.32 -10.86
CA ILE A 714 -17.43 5.48 -9.70
C ILE A 714 -17.95 6.19 -8.46
N GLU A 715 -19.05 5.71 -7.94
CA GLU A 715 -19.67 6.18 -6.69
C GLU A 715 -18.95 5.58 -5.48
N GLY A 716 -18.87 6.33 -4.37
CA GLY A 716 -18.13 5.89 -3.19
C GLY A 716 -16.67 5.58 -3.48
N ALA A 717 -16.01 6.33 -4.37
CA ALA A 717 -14.67 6.07 -4.88
C ALA A 717 -13.61 5.92 -3.78
N ASN A 718 -13.80 6.55 -2.61
CA ASN A 718 -12.92 6.43 -1.45
C ASN A 718 -12.89 5.02 -0.81
N ARG A 719 -13.82 4.14 -1.18
CA ARG A 719 -13.84 2.73 -0.71
C ARG A 719 -13.00 1.80 -1.57
N PHE A 720 -12.67 2.21 -2.78
CA PHE A 720 -11.87 1.39 -3.71
C PHE A 720 -10.38 1.59 -3.47
N GLY A 721 -9.59 0.55 -3.76
CA GLY A 721 -8.14 0.66 -3.87
C GLY A 721 -7.70 1.41 -5.12
N LEU A 722 -6.50 2.03 -5.09
CA LEU A 722 -5.96 2.71 -6.27
C LEU A 722 -5.81 1.77 -7.46
N ALA A 723 -5.35 0.54 -7.23
CA ALA A 723 -5.26 -0.47 -8.28
C ALA A 723 -6.63 -0.82 -8.89
N GLN A 724 -7.69 -0.93 -8.06
CA GLN A 724 -9.06 -1.17 -8.54
C GLN A 724 -9.59 0.02 -9.34
N LEU A 725 -9.41 1.24 -8.84
CA LEU A 725 -9.81 2.46 -9.55
C LEU A 725 -9.10 2.57 -10.90
N HIS A 726 -7.81 2.22 -10.95
CA HIS A 726 -7.03 2.20 -12.18
C HIS A 726 -7.55 1.16 -13.17
N GLN A 727 -7.86 -0.05 -12.72
CA GLN A 727 -8.45 -1.10 -13.57
C GLN A 727 -9.82 -0.67 -14.14
N LEU A 728 -10.68 -0.07 -13.31
CA LEU A 728 -11.97 0.47 -13.74
C LEU A 728 -11.80 1.61 -14.76
N ARG A 729 -10.86 2.55 -14.51
CA ARG A 729 -10.52 3.60 -15.47
C ARG A 729 -10.07 3.03 -16.82
N GLY A 730 -9.28 1.96 -16.80
CA GLY A 730 -8.79 1.28 -18.00
C GLY A 730 -9.87 0.55 -18.83
N ARG A 731 -11.11 0.45 -18.32
CA ARG A 731 -12.25 -0.14 -19.06
C ARG A 731 -12.88 0.80 -20.09
N VAL A 732 -12.58 2.09 -20.02
CA VAL A 732 -12.97 3.08 -21.02
C VAL A 732 -11.74 3.59 -21.77
N GLY A 733 -11.93 4.34 -22.85
CA GLY A 733 -10.82 4.88 -23.66
C GLY A 733 -10.24 3.93 -24.70
N ARG A 734 -11.02 2.93 -25.14
CA ARG A 734 -10.60 1.97 -26.17
C ARG A 734 -11.15 2.31 -27.55
N GLY A 735 -12.11 3.22 -27.65
CA GLY A 735 -12.61 3.81 -28.88
C GLY A 735 -11.87 5.09 -29.26
N GLY A 736 -12.08 5.57 -30.48
CA GLY A 736 -11.37 6.75 -31.04
C GLY A 736 -11.81 8.12 -30.48
N GLY A 737 -12.56 8.19 -29.36
CA GLY A 737 -13.09 9.42 -28.78
C GLY A 737 -12.51 9.77 -27.42
N LYS A 738 -12.73 11.01 -26.96
CA LYS A 738 -12.40 11.41 -25.57
C LYS A 738 -13.17 10.55 -24.59
N SER A 739 -12.50 10.15 -23.52
CA SER A 739 -13.07 9.29 -22.50
C SER A 739 -12.90 9.90 -21.12
N PHE A 740 -13.85 9.64 -20.24
CA PHE A 740 -13.98 10.31 -18.94
C PHE A 740 -14.09 9.28 -17.83
N CYS A 741 -13.34 9.50 -16.76
CA CYS A 741 -13.47 8.77 -15.50
C CYS A 741 -13.83 9.75 -14.39
N VAL A 742 -14.99 9.59 -13.76
CA VAL A 742 -15.48 10.47 -12.71
C VAL A 742 -15.55 9.72 -11.39
N LEU A 743 -14.79 10.20 -10.42
CA LEU A 743 -14.72 9.63 -9.07
C LEU A 743 -15.57 10.49 -8.13
N ILE A 744 -16.54 9.87 -7.47
CA ILE A 744 -17.46 10.54 -6.52
C ILE A 744 -17.23 9.93 -5.15
N PRO A 745 -16.65 10.64 -4.17
CA PRO A 745 -16.52 10.14 -2.80
C PRO A 745 -17.88 10.14 -2.09
N GLU A 746 -18.01 9.35 -1.02
CA GLU A 746 -19.25 9.27 -0.24
C GLU A 746 -19.63 10.57 0.45
N SER A 747 -18.66 11.38 0.84
CA SER A 747 -18.85 12.65 1.53
C SER A 747 -17.93 13.72 0.97
N GLU A 748 -18.27 14.98 1.22
CA GLU A 748 -17.44 16.12 0.80
C GLU A 748 -16.03 16.09 1.41
N ALA A 749 -15.86 15.54 2.60
CA ALA A 749 -14.55 15.34 3.24
C ALA A 749 -13.67 14.30 2.49
N GLY A 750 -14.27 13.43 1.69
CA GLY A 750 -13.54 12.44 0.90
C GLY A 750 -12.79 13.00 -0.31
N ILE A 751 -13.03 14.26 -0.69
CA ILE A 751 -12.32 14.91 -1.81
C ILE A 751 -10.87 15.25 -1.47
N GLU A 752 -10.60 15.57 -0.21
CA GLU A 752 -9.24 15.81 0.29
C GLU A 752 -8.47 14.49 0.50
N ASN A 753 -9.04 13.35 0.09
CA ASN A 753 -8.35 12.07 0.16
C ASN A 753 -7.21 12.04 -0.87
N GLU A 754 -5.98 12.07 -0.39
CA GLU A 754 -4.76 12.01 -1.22
C GLU A 754 -4.82 10.89 -2.27
N ARG A 755 -5.47 9.77 -1.95
CA ARG A 755 -5.63 8.63 -2.86
C ARG A 755 -6.43 8.98 -4.12
N LEU A 756 -7.53 9.72 -3.99
CA LEU A 756 -8.34 10.12 -5.15
C LEU A 756 -7.64 11.18 -5.98
N MET A 757 -6.88 12.07 -5.34
CA MET A 757 -6.11 13.11 -6.04
C MET A 757 -5.01 12.50 -6.91
N VAL A 758 -4.31 11.48 -6.42
CA VAL A 758 -3.29 10.77 -7.20
C VAL A 758 -3.85 10.19 -8.51
N MET A 759 -5.12 9.73 -8.52
CA MET A 759 -5.79 9.26 -9.74
C MET A 759 -5.95 10.35 -10.81
N THR A 760 -5.99 11.64 -10.42
CA THR A 760 -6.07 12.77 -11.36
C THR A 760 -4.70 13.24 -11.83
N GLU A 761 -3.64 12.96 -11.07
CA GLU A 761 -2.27 13.41 -11.34
C GLU A 761 -1.53 12.49 -12.32
N THR A 762 -1.81 11.19 -12.29
CA THR A 762 -1.12 10.21 -13.13
C THR A 762 -2.06 9.20 -13.78
N THR A 763 -1.69 8.80 -14.98
CA THR A 763 -2.31 7.68 -15.70
C THR A 763 -1.48 6.41 -15.62
N ASP A 764 -0.26 6.49 -15.09
CA ASP A 764 0.66 5.37 -14.95
C ASP A 764 0.21 4.43 -13.82
N GLY A 765 -0.11 3.19 -14.19
CA GLY A 765 -0.58 2.18 -13.26
C GLY A 765 0.49 1.70 -12.27
N PHE A 766 1.78 1.74 -12.64
CA PHE A 766 2.87 1.34 -11.75
C PHE A 766 3.06 2.35 -10.61
N ILE A 767 3.04 3.65 -10.91
CA ILE A 767 3.08 4.71 -9.90
C ILE A 767 1.89 4.60 -8.94
N LEU A 768 0.69 4.33 -9.48
CA LEU A 768 -0.52 4.16 -8.67
C LEU A 768 -0.41 2.92 -7.75
N ALA A 769 0.16 1.83 -8.24
CA ALA A 769 0.33 0.61 -7.46
C ALA A 769 1.38 0.79 -6.34
N GLU A 770 2.47 1.51 -6.59
CA GLU A 770 3.46 1.86 -5.57
C GLU A 770 2.84 2.72 -4.46
N LYS A 771 2.07 3.74 -4.82
CA LYS A 771 1.36 4.58 -3.85
C LYS A 771 0.27 3.81 -3.07
N ASP A 772 -0.42 2.86 -3.70
CA ASP A 772 -1.40 1.99 -3.00
C ASP A 772 -0.71 1.08 -1.98
N LEU A 773 0.47 0.55 -2.32
CA LEU A 773 1.29 -0.25 -1.42
C LEU A 773 1.80 0.56 -0.22
N GLU A 774 2.29 1.77 -0.45
CA GLU A 774 2.75 2.68 0.61
C GLU A 774 1.63 3.02 1.61
N GLN A 775 0.42 3.26 1.11
CA GLN A 775 -0.72 3.70 1.94
C GLN A 775 -1.41 2.56 2.69
N ARG A 776 -1.54 1.38 2.09
CA ARG A 776 -2.25 0.24 2.68
C ARG A 776 -1.37 -0.68 3.49
N GLY A 777 -0.08 -0.67 3.19
CA GLY A 777 0.86 -1.68 3.67
C GLY A 777 0.67 -3.04 2.96
N PRO A 778 1.67 -3.92 3.04
CA PRO A 778 1.73 -5.16 2.27
C PRO A 778 0.65 -6.19 2.65
N GLY A 779 0.22 -6.24 3.90
CA GLY A 779 -0.73 -7.25 4.40
C GLY A 779 -2.13 -7.13 3.80
N GLN A 780 -2.58 -5.91 3.47
CA GLN A 780 -3.89 -5.71 2.84
C GLN A 780 -3.84 -5.87 1.32
N PHE A 781 -2.68 -5.66 0.70
CA PHE A 781 -2.51 -5.78 -0.75
C PHE A 781 -2.54 -7.24 -1.21
N LEU A 782 -1.98 -8.16 -0.43
CA LEU A 782 -1.89 -9.58 -0.76
C LEU A 782 -3.17 -10.38 -0.47
N GLY A 783 -4.13 -9.80 0.23
CA GLY A 783 -5.33 -10.51 0.71
C GLY A 783 -4.96 -11.57 1.75
N SER A 784 -5.61 -11.58 2.88
CA SER A 784 -5.31 -12.42 4.05
C SER A 784 -5.33 -13.94 3.83
N ARG A 785 -5.45 -14.43 2.58
CA ARG A 785 -5.62 -15.86 2.26
C ARG A 785 -4.75 -16.42 1.13
N GLN A 786 -3.94 -15.62 0.43
CA GLN A 786 -3.29 -16.11 -0.80
C GLN A 786 -1.81 -16.50 -0.66
N ALA A 787 -1.14 -16.10 0.38
CA ALA A 787 0.22 -16.57 0.64
C ALA A 787 0.42 -16.63 2.14
N GLY A 788 1.23 -17.51 2.65
CA GLY A 788 1.67 -17.61 4.04
C GLY A 788 2.37 -16.36 4.59
N PHE A 789 2.06 -15.19 4.06
CA PHE A 789 2.54 -13.86 4.43
C PHE A 789 1.84 -13.26 5.66
N SER A 790 0.95 -14.00 6.32
CA SER A 790 0.23 -13.49 7.51
C SER A 790 1.16 -13.17 8.69
N GLU A 791 2.43 -13.52 8.61
CA GLU A 791 3.41 -13.38 9.70
C GLU A 791 4.45 -12.26 9.49
N MET A 792 4.46 -11.52 8.36
CA MET A 792 5.35 -10.38 8.19
C MET A 792 4.92 -9.23 9.10
N GLN A 793 5.64 -9.06 10.20
CA GLN A 793 5.33 -8.06 11.23
C GLN A 793 6.24 -6.85 11.17
N MET A 794 7.46 -7.01 10.67
CA MET A 794 8.50 -5.97 10.69
C MET A 794 8.87 -5.45 9.31
N SER A 795 8.76 -6.27 8.26
CA SER A 795 9.13 -5.85 6.91
C SER A 795 8.03 -5.03 6.24
N SER A 796 8.43 -3.96 5.58
CA SER A 796 7.61 -3.28 4.58
C SER A 796 8.03 -3.78 3.21
N LEU A 797 7.11 -4.39 2.47
CA LEU A 797 7.37 -4.79 1.07
C LEU A 797 7.55 -3.59 0.12
N SER A 798 7.47 -2.37 0.63
CA SER A 798 7.84 -1.15 -0.10
C SER A 798 9.35 -0.86 -0.07
N ASP A 799 10.13 -1.48 0.83
CA ASP A 799 11.59 -1.28 0.87
C ASP A 799 12.32 -2.13 -0.19
N VAL A 800 12.36 -1.59 -1.41
CA VAL A 800 13.01 -2.23 -2.58
C VAL A 800 14.48 -2.54 -2.30
N ARG A 801 15.20 -1.64 -1.60
CA ARG A 801 16.65 -1.82 -1.33
C ARG A 801 16.90 -3.00 -0.41
N LEU A 802 16.05 -3.14 0.62
CA LEU A 802 16.14 -4.27 1.56
C LEU A 802 15.86 -5.60 0.84
N ILE A 803 14.86 -5.61 -0.04
CA ILE A 803 14.49 -6.78 -0.85
C ILE A 803 15.62 -7.19 -1.79
N GLU A 804 16.19 -6.23 -2.52
CA GLU A 804 17.31 -6.50 -3.45
C GLU A 804 18.55 -6.99 -2.69
N LYS A 805 18.86 -6.40 -1.54
CA LYS A 805 19.97 -6.81 -0.66
C LYS A 805 19.76 -8.24 -0.17
N ALA A 806 18.60 -8.56 0.39
CA ALA A 806 18.27 -9.90 0.87
C ALA A 806 18.33 -10.94 -0.27
N ARG A 807 17.80 -10.62 -1.45
CA ARG A 807 17.84 -11.49 -2.63
C ARG A 807 19.27 -11.77 -3.10
N LYS A 808 20.11 -10.74 -3.14
CA LYS A 808 21.53 -10.90 -3.53
C LYS A 808 22.24 -11.88 -2.60
N HIS A 809 22.06 -11.74 -1.28
CA HIS A 809 22.64 -12.66 -0.31
C HIS A 809 22.07 -14.08 -0.40
N ALA A 810 20.76 -14.21 -0.63
CA ALA A 810 20.12 -15.52 -0.81
C ALA A 810 20.66 -16.23 -2.07
N GLN A 811 20.84 -15.51 -3.18
CA GLN A 811 21.41 -16.05 -4.41
C GLN A 811 22.87 -16.48 -4.21
N ALA A 812 23.72 -15.62 -3.65
CA ALA A 812 25.12 -15.92 -3.39
C ALA A 812 25.28 -17.12 -2.45
N LEU A 813 24.42 -17.24 -1.44
CA LEU A 813 24.43 -18.37 -0.52
C LEU A 813 24.08 -19.69 -1.24
N LEU A 814 23.02 -19.71 -2.05
CA LEU A 814 22.60 -20.91 -2.78
C LEU A 814 23.54 -21.25 -3.95
N GLU A 815 24.26 -20.28 -4.50
CA GLU A 815 25.34 -20.56 -5.46
C GLU A 815 26.50 -21.29 -4.79
N ALA A 816 26.86 -20.89 -3.55
CA ALA A 816 27.94 -21.49 -2.79
C ALA A 816 27.55 -22.84 -2.14
N ASP A 817 26.30 -22.99 -1.66
CA ASP A 817 25.78 -24.18 -0.97
C ASP A 817 24.31 -24.40 -1.40
N PRO A 818 24.11 -25.10 -2.53
CA PRO A 818 22.78 -25.27 -3.15
C PRO A 818 21.72 -25.88 -2.26
N ASP A 819 22.09 -26.85 -1.45
CA ASP A 819 21.18 -27.62 -0.59
C ASP A 819 21.30 -27.24 0.89
N LEU A 820 22.05 -26.17 1.21
CA LEU A 820 22.30 -25.71 2.58
C LEU A 820 22.87 -26.79 3.50
N GLN A 821 23.73 -27.67 2.96
CA GLN A 821 24.26 -28.82 3.69
C GLN A 821 25.54 -28.49 4.49
N ALA A 822 26.19 -27.37 4.20
CA ALA A 822 27.37 -26.95 4.94
C ALA A 822 27.06 -26.80 6.45
N PRO A 823 27.95 -27.23 7.37
CA PRO A 823 27.68 -27.19 8.81
C PRO A 823 27.21 -25.84 9.33
N LYS A 824 27.75 -24.75 8.78
CA LYS A 824 27.37 -23.35 9.10
C LYS A 824 25.95 -22.98 8.66
N ASN A 825 25.37 -23.69 7.69
CA ASN A 825 24.06 -23.43 7.11
C ASN A 825 22.95 -24.37 7.61
N GLN A 826 23.28 -25.41 8.38
CA GLN A 826 22.30 -26.41 8.84
C GLN A 826 21.18 -25.81 9.69
N LEU A 827 21.50 -24.86 10.57
CA LEU A 827 20.49 -24.16 11.38
C LEU A 827 19.55 -23.34 10.50
N LEU A 828 20.10 -22.67 9.48
CA LEU A 828 19.34 -21.93 8.49
C LEU A 828 18.40 -22.86 7.69
N ALA A 829 18.92 -24.01 7.21
CA ALA A 829 18.12 -25.01 6.51
C ALA A 829 16.96 -25.55 7.36
N LYS A 830 17.23 -25.84 8.63
CA LYS A 830 16.19 -26.25 9.58
C LYS A 830 15.13 -25.18 9.79
N THR A 831 15.54 -23.94 9.97
CA THR A 831 14.62 -22.80 10.17
C THR A 831 13.78 -22.56 8.91
N LEU A 832 14.39 -22.63 7.74
CA LEU A 832 13.72 -22.50 6.46
C LEU A 832 12.66 -23.60 6.29
N SER A 833 13.02 -24.87 6.51
CA SER A 833 12.09 -26.00 6.38
C SER A 833 10.90 -25.91 7.36
N GLN A 834 11.11 -25.44 8.59
CA GLN A 834 10.06 -25.25 9.58
C GLN A 834 9.07 -24.15 9.16
N ARG A 835 9.57 -23.04 8.63
CA ARG A 835 8.71 -21.94 8.11
C ARG A 835 7.91 -22.38 6.88
N TRP A 836 8.55 -23.02 5.92
CA TRP A 836 7.91 -23.49 4.69
C TRP A 836 6.93 -24.66 4.89
N SER A 837 7.14 -25.54 5.88
CA SER A 837 6.18 -26.59 6.22
C SER A 837 4.89 -26.08 6.90
N ARG A 838 4.91 -24.88 7.48
CA ARG A 838 3.75 -24.22 8.09
C ARG A 838 2.81 -23.53 7.08
N GLY A 839 3.09 -23.64 5.77
CA GLY A 839 2.26 -23.08 4.70
C GLY A 839 2.81 -21.80 4.07
N GLU A 840 4.00 -21.36 4.47
CA GLU A 840 4.68 -20.18 3.86
C GLU A 840 5.30 -20.51 2.48
N GLY A 841 5.29 -21.79 2.06
CA GLY A 841 5.97 -22.29 0.86
C GLY A 841 5.16 -22.34 -0.42
N ASP A 842 3.86 -22.10 -0.36
CA ASP A 842 2.97 -22.22 -1.53
C ASP A 842 2.70 -20.83 -2.14
N ILE A 843 3.78 -20.16 -2.61
CA ILE A 843 3.73 -18.78 -3.12
C ILE A 843 3.38 -18.73 -4.62
N SER A 844 3.61 -19.80 -5.39
CA SER A 844 3.44 -19.81 -6.85
C SER A 844 2.29 -20.70 -7.34
#